data_1859fac9b3213f40d652efa812ee79cb
#
_entry.id   1859fac9b3213f40d652efa812ee79cb
#
_cell.length_a   1.000
_cell.length_b   1.000
_cell.length_c   1.000
_cell.angle_alpha   90.00
_cell.angle_beta   90.00
_cell.angle_gamma   90.00
#
_symmetry.space_group_name_H-M   'P 1'
#
loop_
_entity.id
_entity.type
_entity.pdbx_description
1 polymer ?
#
loop_
_entity_poly.entity_id
_entity_poly.type
_entity_poly.pdbx_seq_one_letter_code
_entity_poly.pdbx_strand_id
1 'polypeptide(L)'
;MRQVIRFVLLSIIGGSLHASTNLTQADFKEKIAPFFEKHCYKCHGEIKQKADRRFDLLSFPISDEDQLVDYQDALDQLNLGEMPPDDESRPDPKELKQTIEWLTLAISDAQKQQLSTGGETVLRRLNKREYHHTIGDLFNIKTDSFNPTQTFPSDNEVHHLDNQGHALITSGFLLDQYLDAADMVVEKALPSLNKPKDKEWIQNDNFEQDEFTRFMKTVQIRETNQKTNMLRHIRLYEHPRSQRHMGSYGYMSNLSEGVPADGYYFFAFDATALYRKPPYEKNFAGTRTDEPFRLAVVPGNIEVGPLYLPQPMEPELAQFEMVDGKRKKYSARIWLDKGSTPRVIFLNGAHRTRSAHIEASKFIRQKAGLTAFNSTNDDFIYGLQHAKLPQVRIHHMYLRGPIIDHWPTHTQKEIIGGSEFDPKDIKQNLKNFLARAYRRPPTDEQIQSLHQIYTDRKSKGIDSWQAYKDCLKAALCSPNFIYLQEPLDQKSKKLDSYAIASRLSYFLWSSLPDRELFELADSGKLSDTTTLSQQVERMLQDPKSDRFVKGFLDAWLTLDNLGNTPPDQNRFSEYYIDDLATAMREETHIFFRHILDKNLPTSEFLTAEYSFMNSALARHYRMDLPNNRFKSPDSFIKVNTNGHPRGGLLGQASIHTVTANGVDTSPIIRGVWLL
;
A
#
# COMPACT_ATOMS: atom_id res chain seq x y z
N MET A 1 -16.35 9.95 13.11
CA MET A 1 -15.05 9.29 12.94
C MET A 1 -13.91 10.00 13.67
N ARG A 2 -13.63 11.30 13.45
CA ARG A 2 -12.73 12.07 14.35
C ARG A 2 -13.17 12.00 15.83
N GLN A 3 -14.47 11.95 16.11
CA GLN A 3 -14.97 11.68 17.46
C GLN A 3 -14.73 10.23 17.90
N VAL A 4 -14.75 9.25 17.01
CA VAL A 4 -14.40 7.85 17.31
C VAL A 4 -12.90 7.73 17.53
N ILE A 5 -12.08 8.37 16.70
CA ILE A 5 -10.63 8.49 16.92
C ILE A 5 -10.34 9.31 18.19
N ARG A 6 -11.09 10.38 18.45
CA ARG A 6 -11.07 11.10 19.73
C ARG A 6 -11.56 10.22 20.88
N PHE A 7 -12.55 9.35 20.67
CA PHE A 7 -13.06 8.45 21.71
C PHE A 7 -12.07 7.35 22.03
N VAL A 8 -11.42 6.76 21.02
CA VAL A 8 -10.34 5.78 21.20
C VAL A 8 -9.10 6.43 21.85
N LEU A 9 -8.78 7.68 21.51
CA LEU A 9 -7.68 8.43 22.13
C LEU A 9 -8.08 9.11 23.47
N LEU A 10 -9.34 9.50 23.64
CA LEU A 10 -9.85 10.09 24.90
C LEU A 10 -10.20 9.03 25.95
N SER A 11 -10.52 7.80 25.57
CA SER A 11 -10.61 6.70 26.53
C SER A 11 -9.24 6.36 27.15
N ILE A 12 -8.15 6.86 26.58
CA ILE A 12 -6.80 6.75 27.18
C ILE A 12 -6.55 7.80 28.27
N ILE A 13 -7.31 8.93 28.34
CA ILE A 13 -6.96 10.06 29.24
C ILE A 13 -8.16 10.73 29.96
N GLY A 14 -9.41 10.40 29.64
CA GLY A 14 -10.56 11.17 30.09
C GLY A 14 -11.29 10.62 31.32
N GLY A 15 -10.91 11.04 32.50
CA GLY A 15 -11.78 11.01 33.67
C GLY A 15 -12.91 12.04 33.58
N SER A 16 -14.07 11.66 33.07
CA SER A 16 -15.31 12.46 33.22
C SER A 16 -16.04 12.01 34.46
N LEU A 17 -16.30 12.96 35.35
CA LEU A 17 -17.19 12.79 36.50
C LEU A 17 -18.61 12.43 36.01
N HIS A 18 -18.89 11.14 35.98
CA HIS A 18 -20.26 10.64 36.02
C HIS A 18 -20.44 9.95 37.35
N ALA A 19 -21.56 10.22 38.01
CA ALA A 19 -21.92 9.58 39.24
C ALA A 19 -21.78 8.06 39.07
N SER A 20 -20.82 7.45 39.75
CA SER A 20 -20.59 6.01 39.75
C SER A 20 -21.78 5.33 40.40
N THR A 21 -22.63 4.68 39.62
CA THR A 21 -23.46 3.58 40.17
C THR A 21 -22.45 2.48 40.51
N ASN A 22 -22.08 2.37 41.78
CA ASN A 22 -21.16 1.33 42.23
C ASN A 22 -21.85 -0.03 42.07
N LEU A 23 -21.49 -0.74 40.98
CA LEU A 23 -21.86 -2.14 40.84
C LEU A 23 -21.17 -2.96 41.90
N THR A 24 -21.93 -3.84 42.57
CA THR A 24 -21.41 -4.66 43.67
C THR A 24 -21.47 -6.14 43.32
N GLN A 25 -20.62 -6.94 43.97
CA GLN A 25 -20.70 -8.39 43.92
C GLN A 25 -22.05 -8.93 44.41
N ALA A 26 -22.73 -8.19 45.31
CA ALA A 26 -24.06 -8.52 45.76
C ALA A 26 -25.09 -8.39 44.62
N ASP A 27 -25.01 -7.30 43.83
CA ASP A 27 -25.92 -7.13 42.69
C ASP A 27 -25.77 -8.24 41.65
N PHE A 28 -24.52 -8.69 41.41
CA PHE A 28 -24.27 -9.83 40.54
C PHE A 28 -24.94 -11.09 41.05
N LYS A 29 -24.70 -11.45 42.33
CA LYS A 29 -25.24 -12.66 42.95
C LYS A 29 -26.76 -12.67 43.09
N GLU A 30 -27.37 -11.51 43.37
CA GLU A 30 -28.79 -11.42 43.65
C GLU A 30 -29.65 -11.24 42.37
N LYS A 31 -29.10 -10.61 41.33
CA LYS A 31 -29.89 -10.23 40.15
C LYS A 31 -29.41 -10.88 38.88
N ILE A 32 -28.09 -10.96 38.67
CA ILE A 32 -27.50 -11.34 37.35
C ILE A 32 -27.24 -12.85 37.30
N ALA A 33 -26.59 -13.43 38.28
CA ALA A 33 -26.33 -14.88 38.31
C ALA A 33 -27.64 -15.70 38.24
N PRO A 34 -28.75 -15.35 38.96
CA PRO A 34 -30.01 -16.05 38.81
C PRO A 34 -30.65 -15.93 37.42
N PHE A 35 -30.45 -14.79 36.72
CA PHE A 35 -30.88 -14.63 35.34
C PHE A 35 -30.16 -15.61 34.42
N PHE A 36 -28.81 -15.69 34.51
CA PHE A 36 -28.01 -16.63 33.75
C PHE A 36 -28.33 -18.08 34.06
N GLU A 37 -28.49 -18.41 35.35
CA GLU A 37 -28.90 -19.76 35.80
C GLU A 37 -30.21 -20.19 35.13
N LYS A 38 -31.20 -19.32 35.13
CA LYS A 38 -32.54 -19.59 34.64
C LYS A 38 -32.59 -19.68 33.11
N HIS A 39 -31.83 -18.82 32.38
CA HIS A 39 -32.00 -18.64 30.95
C HIS A 39 -30.81 -19.11 30.10
N CYS A 40 -29.62 -19.31 30.69
CA CYS A 40 -28.39 -19.56 29.95
C CYS A 40 -27.69 -20.88 30.26
N TYR A 41 -27.61 -21.29 31.55
CA TYR A 41 -26.80 -22.45 31.98
C TYR A 41 -27.26 -23.79 31.43
N LYS A 42 -28.51 -23.93 31.02
CA LYS A 42 -29.01 -25.14 30.37
C LYS A 42 -28.24 -25.47 29.09
N CYS A 43 -27.73 -24.44 28.37
CA CYS A 43 -27.02 -24.58 27.13
C CYS A 43 -25.54 -24.15 27.21
N HIS A 44 -25.20 -23.27 28.17
CA HIS A 44 -23.87 -22.68 28.36
C HIS A 44 -23.37 -22.90 29.79
N GLY A 45 -23.43 -24.14 30.25
CA GLY A 45 -23.05 -24.55 31.63
C GLY A 45 -22.16 -25.78 31.63
N GLU A 46 -22.01 -26.43 32.77
CA GLU A 46 -21.12 -27.55 32.97
C GLU A 46 -21.44 -28.76 32.09
N ILE A 47 -22.72 -29.08 31.91
CA ILE A 47 -23.17 -30.29 31.18
C ILE A 47 -23.17 -30.04 29.66
N LYS A 48 -23.47 -28.84 29.22
CA LYS A 48 -23.59 -28.46 27.82
C LYS A 48 -22.93 -27.12 27.58
N GLN A 49 -22.03 -27.07 26.57
CA GLN A 49 -21.20 -25.89 26.29
C GLN A 49 -21.39 -25.50 24.81
N LYS A 50 -22.59 -24.98 24.46
CA LYS A 50 -22.84 -24.50 23.10
C LYS A 50 -21.91 -23.34 22.78
N ALA A 51 -21.36 -23.32 21.55
CA ALA A 51 -20.39 -22.35 21.09
C ALA A 51 -19.15 -22.22 21.99
N ASP A 52 -18.79 -23.29 22.71
CA ASP A 52 -17.67 -23.34 23.64
C ASP A 52 -17.73 -22.27 24.76
N ARG A 53 -18.94 -21.84 25.16
CA ARG A 53 -19.17 -20.84 26.20
C ARG A 53 -19.68 -21.45 27.50
N ARG A 54 -19.10 -20.98 28.61
CA ARG A 54 -19.38 -21.41 29.98
C ARG A 54 -19.82 -20.22 30.85
N PHE A 55 -21.09 -19.80 30.75
CA PHE A 55 -21.59 -18.64 31.52
C PHE A 55 -21.78 -18.92 33.01
N ASP A 56 -21.78 -20.18 33.42
CA ASP A 56 -21.75 -20.58 34.82
C ASP A 56 -20.40 -20.29 35.51
N LEU A 57 -19.35 -19.98 34.78
CA LEU A 57 -18.05 -19.55 35.30
C LEU A 57 -17.92 -18.03 35.42
N LEU A 58 -18.89 -17.26 34.96
CA LEU A 58 -18.87 -15.82 35.06
C LEU A 58 -18.85 -15.34 36.53
N SER A 59 -18.00 -14.40 36.79
CA SER A 59 -17.82 -13.80 38.12
C SER A 59 -17.76 -12.28 38.06
N PHE A 60 -18.02 -11.62 39.16
CA PHE A 60 -17.87 -10.17 39.27
C PHE A 60 -17.03 -9.83 40.54
N PRO A 61 -16.04 -8.89 40.41
CA PRO A 61 -15.68 -8.10 39.27
C PRO A 61 -15.08 -8.95 38.13
N ILE A 62 -15.17 -8.45 36.85
CA ILE A 62 -14.59 -9.10 35.71
C ILE A 62 -13.07 -9.05 35.83
N SER A 63 -12.42 -10.23 35.88
CA SER A 63 -11.02 -10.36 36.28
C SER A 63 -10.03 -10.44 35.13
N ASP A 64 -10.48 -10.89 33.96
CA ASP A 64 -9.63 -11.19 32.83
C ASP A 64 -10.35 -10.93 31.51
N GLU A 65 -9.58 -11.00 30.42
CA GLU A 65 -10.06 -10.72 29.06
C GLU A 65 -11.06 -11.77 28.56
N ASP A 66 -10.87 -13.04 28.88
CA ASP A 66 -11.76 -14.12 28.47
C ASP A 66 -13.16 -13.94 29.06
N GLN A 67 -13.24 -13.60 30.36
CA GLN A 67 -14.52 -13.25 30.99
C GLN A 67 -15.15 -12.00 30.36
N LEU A 68 -14.34 -10.99 29.99
CA LEU A 68 -14.87 -9.77 29.36
C LEU A 68 -15.51 -10.09 28.00
N VAL A 69 -14.90 -10.99 27.23
CA VAL A 69 -15.45 -11.47 25.94
C VAL A 69 -16.75 -12.24 26.19
N ASP A 70 -16.80 -13.14 27.16
CA ASP A 70 -18.02 -13.89 27.49
C ASP A 70 -19.18 -12.98 27.92
N TYR A 71 -18.90 -11.92 28.68
CA TYR A 71 -19.88 -10.90 29.03
C TYR A 71 -20.36 -10.11 27.83
N GLN A 72 -19.44 -9.75 26.91
CA GLN A 72 -19.78 -9.03 25.69
C GLN A 72 -20.67 -9.89 24.78
N ASP A 73 -20.30 -11.14 24.54
CA ASP A 73 -21.10 -12.07 23.74
C ASP A 73 -22.51 -12.26 24.30
N ALA A 74 -22.62 -12.42 25.63
CA ALA A 74 -23.94 -12.53 26.28
C ALA A 74 -24.77 -11.25 26.07
N LEU A 75 -24.17 -10.07 26.23
CA LEU A 75 -24.85 -8.77 26.03
C LEU A 75 -25.32 -8.61 24.58
N ASP A 76 -24.47 -8.96 23.61
CA ASP A 76 -24.77 -8.82 22.18
C ASP A 76 -25.93 -9.72 21.77
N GLN A 77 -25.93 -10.98 22.20
CA GLN A 77 -27.00 -11.93 21.91
C GLN A 77 -28.34 -11.56 22.57
N LEU A 78 -28.30 -11.00 23.78
CA LEU A 78 -29.50 -10.48 24.45
C LEU A 78 -30.05 -9.24 23.74
N ASN A 79 -29.21 -8.33 23.27
CA ASN A 79 -29.59 -7.14 22.51
C ASN A 79 -30.18 -7.48 21.13
N LEU A 80 -29.64 -8.49 20.46
CA LEU A 80 -30.14 -8.98 19.17
C LEU A 80 -31.46 -9.76 19.33
N GLY A 81 -31.79 -10.17 20.55
CA GLY A 81 -32.95 -11.01 20.84
C GLY A 81 -32.79 -12.45 20.32
N GLU A 82 -31.57 -12.89 20.02
CA GLU A 82 -31.26 -14.21 19.55
C GLU A 82 -31.18 -15.26 20.68
N MET A 83 -30.94 -14.77 21.90
CA MET A 83 -30.88 -15.63 23.10
C MET A 83 -31.86 -15.14 24.18
N PRO A 84 -32.51 -16.09 24.90
CA PRO A 84 -32.61 -17.52 24.60
C PRO A 84 -33.25 -17.81 23.24
N PRO A 85 -32.96 -18.96 22.59
CA PRO A 85 -33.54 -19.29 21.27
C PRO A 85 -35.06 -19.47 21.33
N ASP A 86 -35.75 -19.45 20.19
CA ASP A 86 -37.20 -19.39 20.10
C ASP A 86 -37.95 -20.61 20.70
N ASP A 87 -37.24 -21.73 20.85
CA ASP A 87 -37.75 -22.96 21.46
C ASP A 87 -37.65 -22.96 23.00
N GLU A 88 -37.06 -21.91 23.61
CA GLU A 88 -36.95 -21.73 25.09
C GLU A 88 -37.78 -20.55 25.56
N SER A 89 -38.08 -20.53 26.88
CA SER A 89 -38.90 -19.46 27.48
C SER A 89 -38.16 -18.12 27.45
N ARG A 90 -38.78 -17.10 26.90
CA ARG A 90 -38.24 -15.73 26.93
C ARG A 90 -38.23 -15.13 28.30
N PRO A 91 -37.20 -14.35 28.69
CA PRO A 91 -37.15 -13.62 29.94
C PRO A 91 -38.26 -12.56 30.03
N ASP A 92 -38.66 -12.22 31.26
CA ASP A 92 -39.50 -11.05 31.47
C ASP A 92 -38.84 -9.79 30.96
N PRO A 93 -39.56 -8.92 30.18
CA PRO A 93 -38.97 -7.73 29.58
C PRO A 93 -38.27 -6.78 30.55
N LYS A 94 -38.77 -6.70 31.79
CA LYS A 94 -38.16 -5.87 32.85
C LYS A 94 -36.87 -6.48 33.35
N GLU A 95 -36.87 -7.80 33.60
CA GLU A 95 -35.72 -8.58 34.01
C GLU A 95 -34.60 -8.50 32.93
N LEU A 96 -34.97 -8.70 31.66
CA LEU A 96 -34.07 -8.57 30.54
C LEU A 96 -33.42 -7.18 30.42
N LYS A 97 -34.21 -6.13 30.50
CA LYS A 97 -33.74 -4.75 30.47
C LYS A 97 -32.74 -4.45 31.58
N GLN A 98 -33.06 -4.88 32.82
CA GLN A 98 -32.17 -4.69 33.99
C GLN A 98 -30.84 -5.45 33.80
N THR A 99 -30.88 -6.66 33.22
CA THR A 99 -29.68 -7.43 32.96
C THR A 99 -28.82 -6.77 31.89
N ILE A 100 -29.42 -6.29 30.78
CA ILE A 100 -28.70 -5.57 29.73
C ILE A 100 -28.05 -4.29 30.27
N GLU A 101 -28.77 -3.50 31.05
CA GLU A 101 -28.24 -2.27 31.68
C GLU A 101 -27.06 -2.59 32.61
N TRP A 102 -27.19 -3.63 33.44
CA TRP A 102 -26.12 -4.04 34.36
C TRP A 102 -24.89 -4.55 33.59
N LEU A 103 -25.06 -5.42 32.59
CA LEU A 103 -23.97 -5.93 31.74
C LEU A 103 -23.23 -4.79 31.04
N THR A 104 -23.97 -3.85 30.47
CA THR A 104 -23.37 -2.67 29.79
C THR A 104 -22.49 -1.86 30.76
N LEU A 105 -22.96 -1.64 32.00
CA LEU A 105 -22.17 -0.92 32.99
C LEU A 105 -20.96 -1.73 33.46
N ALA A 106 -21.13 -3.03 33.72
CA ALA A 106 -20.05 -3.92 34.17
C ALA A 106 -18.91 -4.02 33.14
N ILE A 107 -19.25 -4.19 31.88
CA ILE A 107 -18.29 -4.23 30.78
C ILE A 107 -17.59 -2.86 30.68
N SER A 108 -18.33 -1.76 30.69
CA SER A 108 -17.76 -0.41 30.65
C SER A 108 -16.80 -0.14 31.81
N ASP A 109 -17.13 -0.59 33.00
CA ASP A 109 -16.27 -0.41 34.20
C ASP A 109 -15.02 -1.30 34.11
N ALA A 110 -15.14 -2.55 33.67
CA ALA A 110 -14.01 -3.44 33.47
C ALA A 110 -13.04 -2.87 32.37
N GLN A 111 -13.57 -2.39 31.27
CA GLN A 111 -12.78 -1.73 30.23
C GLN A 111 -12.06 -0.47 30.77
N LYS A 112 -12.75 0.35 31.56
CA LYS A 112 -12.13 1.52 32.20
C LYS A 112 -11.03 1.13 33.20
N GLN A 113 -11.23 0.06 33.96
CA GLN A 113 -10.22 -0.44 34.89
C GLN A 113 -9.00 -0.99 34.14
N GLN A 114 -9.19 -1.79 33.10
CA GLN A 114 -8.10 -2.26 32.23
C GLN A 114 -7.34 -1.09 31.62
N LEU A 115 -8.04 -0.07 31.10
CA LEU A 115 -7.43 1.15 30.59
C LEU A 115 -6.70 1.95 31.66
N SER A 116 -7.18 1.96 32.92
CA SER A 116 -6.58 2.71 34.03
C SER A 116 -5.32 2.06 34.58
N THR A 117 -5.18 0.74 34.51
CA THR A 117 -3.99 0.00 34.97
C THR A 117 -2.82 0.09 34.00
N GLY A 118 -3.03 0.66 32.80
CA GLY A 118 -1.99 0.81 31.78
C GLY A 118 -1.66 -0.45 31.02
N GLY A 119 -2.24 -1.60 31.39
CA GLY A 119 -1.99 -2.90 30.75
C GLY A 119 -0.52 -3.34 30.76
N GLU A 120 -0.26 -4.55 30.33
CA GLU A 120 1.09 -4.99 29.99
C GLU A 120 1.40 -4.58 28.53
N THR A 121 2.49 -3.85 28.35
CA THR A 121 2.97 -3.53 27.00
C THR A 121 3.69 -4.74 26.42
N VAL A 122 3.15 -5.34 25.39
CA VAL A 122 3.83 -6.41 24.67
C VAL A 122 4.93 -5.82 23.81
N LEU A 123 6.16 -6.34 23.93
CA LEU A 123 7.27 -5.94 23.10
C LEU A 123 6.93 -6.30 21.63
N ARG A 124 6.74 -5.30 20.78
CA ARG A 124 6.32 -5.42 19.40
C ARG A 124 7.42 -4.97 18.45
N ARG A 125 7.84 -5.84 17.52
CA ARG A 125 8.69 -5.41 16.43
C ARG A 125 7.91 -4.60 15.39
N LEU A 126 8.62 -3.84 14.57
CA LEU A 126 8.04 -3.27 13.35
C LEU A 126 7.60 -4.42 12.43
N ASN A 127 6.40 -4.32 11.88
CA ASN A 127 5.99 -5.19 10.80
C ASN A 127 6.67 -4.77 9.49
N LYS A 128 6.52 -5.58 8.43
CA LYS A 128 7.15 -5.35 7.13
C LYS A 128 6.84 -3.96 6.56
N ARG A 129 5.58 -3.53 6.62
CA ARG A 129 5.10 -2.24 6.13
C ARG A 129 5.67 -1.07 6.95
N GLU A 130 5.66 -1.19 8.27
CA GLU A 130 6.21 -0.18 9.18
C GLU A 130 7.73 -0.03 9.02
N TYR A 131 8.46 -1.15 8.89
CA TYR A 131 9.90 -1.13 8.63
C TYR A 131 10.19 -0.39 7.32
N HIS A 132 9.50 -0.74 6.25
CA HIS A 132 9.63 -0.12 4.92
C HIS A 132 9.44 1.41 4.96
N HIS A 133 8.35 1.87 5.58
CA HIS A 133 8.09 3.30 5.70
C HIS A 133 9.08 4.00 6.64
N THR A 134 9.46 3.35 7.75
CA THR A 134 10.45 3.90 8.69
C THR A 134 11.79 4.14 8.01
N ILE A 135 12.27 3.19 7.22
CA ILE A 135 13.51 3.34 6.44
C ILE A 135 13.39 4.49 5.43
N GLY A 136 12.29 4.54 4.69
CA GLY A 136 12.02 5.61 3.72
C GLY A 136 12.09 7.00 4.36
N ASP A 137 11.45 7.17 5.51
CA ASP A 137 11.40 8.45 6.22
C ASP A 137 12.71 8.77 6.98
N LEU A 138 13.40 7.76 7.54
CA LEU A 138 14.67 7.95 8.26
C LEU A 138 15.77 8.44 7.34
N PHE A 139 15.85 7.89 6.14
CA PHE A 139 16.89 8.19 5.16
C PHE A 139 16.40 9.09 4.01
N ASN A 140 15.14 9.51 4.02
CA ASN A 140 14.50 10.23 2.92
C ASN A 140 14.72 9.54 1.57
N ILE A 141 14.56 8.22 1.55
CA ILE A 141 14.66 7.38 0.35
C ILE A 141 13.28 7.24 -0.28
N LYS A 142 13.22 7.34 -1.61
CA LYS A 142 12.02 7.00 -2.37
C LYS A 142 11.83 5.49 -2.39
N THR A 143 10.76 5.03 -1.78
CA THR A 143 10.46 3.60 -1.61
C THR A 143 9.52 3.02 -2.67
N ASP A 144 9.04 3.84 -3.60
CA ASP A 144 8.15 3.40 -4.68
C ASP A 144 8.87 2.46 -5.67
N SER A 145 10.18 2.69 -5.88
CA SER A 145 11.05 1.89 -6.77
C SER A 145 12.14 1.10 -6.01
N PHE A 146 12.19 1.22 -4.68
CA PHE A 146 13.17 0.55 -3.82
C PHE A 146 12.49 -0.07 -2.61
N ASN A 147 12.51 -1.39 -2.51
CA ASN A 147 11.92 -2.11 -1.39
C ASN A 147 12.93 -3.01 -0.66
N PRO A 148 13.54 -2.54 0.43
CA PRO A 148 14.50 -3.34 1.19
C PRO A 148 13.85 -4.50 1.95
N THR A 149 12.51 -4.55 2.02
CA THR A 149 11.75 -5.62 2.69
C THR A 149 11.19 -6.64 1.71
N GLN A 150 11.59 -6.63 0.45
CA GLN A 150 11.01 -7.52 -0.58
C GLN A 150 11.17 -9.00 -0.21
N THR A 151 12.30 -9.37 0.38
CA THR A 151 12.64 -10.73 0.81
C THR A 151 12.17 -11.08 2.21
N PHE A 152 11.60 -10.13 2.96
CA PHE A 152 11.07 -10.41 4.28
C PHE A 152 9.91 -11.40 4.18
N PRO A 153 9.81 -12.35 5.11
CA PRO A 153 8.62 -13.20 5.21
C PRO A 153 7.38 -12.33 5.46
N SER A 154 6.24 -12.85 5.07
CA SER A 154 4.95 -12.23 5.42
C SER A 154 4.77 -12.22 6.93
N ASP A 155 4.24 -11.13 7.47
CA ASP A 155 3.87 -11.05 8.86
C ASP A 155 2.63 -11.92 9.11
N ASN A 156 2.56 -12.53 10.30
CA ASN A 156 1.36 -13.22 10.72
C ASN A 156 0.29 -12.19 11.08
N GLU A 157 -0.92 -12.44 10.62
CA GLU A 157 -2.08 -11.60 10.87
C GLU A 157 -2.99 -12.23 11.91
N VAL A 158 -3.60 -11.38 12.73
CA VAL A 158 -4.66 -11.77 13.67
C VAL A 158 -5.86 -10.87 13.38
N HIS A 159 -6.99 -11.46 13.04
CA HIS A 159 -8.17 -10.73 12.57
C HIS A 159 -7.84 -9.73 11.45
N HIS A 160 -7.04 -10.17 10.47
CA HIS A 160 -6.52 -9.36 9.33
C HIS A 160 -5.61 -8.18 9.73
N LEU A 161 -5.19 -8.07 11.00
CA LEU A 161 -4.27 -7.03 11.46
C LEU A 161 -2.84 -7.56 11.51
N ASP A 162 -1.92 -6.86 10.87
CA ASP A 162 -0.49 -7.18 10.73
C ASP A 162 0.40 -6.61 11.85
N ASN A 163 -0.19 -6.01 12.89
CA ASN A 163 0.53 -5.26 13.92
C ASN A 163 0.32 -5.77 15.35
N GLN A 164 -0.15 -6.99 15.51
CA GLN A 164 -0.34 -7.63 16.81
C GLN A 164 0.99 -8.20 17.36
N GLY A 165 1.46 -7.70 18.50
CA GLY A 165 2.79 -8.01 19.04
C GLY A 165 3.05 -9.51 19.27
N HIS A 166 2.04 -10.25 19.72
CA HIS A 166 2.16 -11.69 19.96
C HIS A 166 2.23 -12.53 18.66
N ALA A 167 1.78 -11.99 17.52
CA ALA A 167 1.85 -12.65 16.22
C ALA A 167 3.14 -12.34 15.47
N LEU A 168 3.83 -11.25 15.80
CA LEU A 168 5.04 -10.78 15.12
C LEU A 168 6.30 -11.51 15.61
N ILE A 169 6.50 -12.74 15.16
CA ILE A 169 7.64 -13.58 15.53
C ILE A 169 8.91 -13.09 14.81
N THR A 170 10.05 -13.12 15.50
CA THR A 170 11.38 -12.85 14.93
C THR A 170 12.13 -14.16 14.78
N SER A 171 12.25 -14.67 13.56
CA SER A 171 13.01 -15.86 13.22
C SER A 171 14.47 -15.54 12.93
N GLY A 172 15.36 -16.54 12.96
CA GLY A 172 16.75 -16.40 12.52
C GLY A 172 16.83 -15.93 11.05
N PHE A 173 15.97 -16.46 10.18
CA PHE A 173 15.87 -16.00 8.79
C PHE A 173 15.55 -14.51 8.68
N LEU A 174 14.59 -14.02 9.47
CA LEU A 174 14.26 -12.59 9.46
C LEU A 174 15.41 -11.71 9.97
N LEU A 175 16.22 -12.21 10.91
CA LEU A 175 17.42 -11.48 11.35
C LEU A 175 18.45 -11.32 10.23
N ASP A 176 18.67 -12.34 9.42
CA ASP A 176 19.51 -12.24 8.23
C ASP A 176 18.96 -11.22 7.23
N GLN A 177 17.62 -11.20 7.04
CA GLN A 177 16.99 -10.21 6.17
C GLN A 177 17.13 -8.77 6.69
N TYR A 178 17.14 -8.54 8.01
CA TYR A 178 17.46 -7.21 8.57
C TYR A 178 18.90 -6.78 8.28
N LEU A 179 19.86 -7.70 8.31
CA LEU A 179 21.26 -7.40 7.93
C LEU A 179 21.37 -6.98 6.47
N ASP A 180 20.74 -7.74 5.57
CA ASP A 180 20.73 -7.44 4.13
C ASP A 180 20.04 -6.11 3.84
N ALA A 181 18.89 -5.87 4.46
CA ALA A 181 18.15 -4.63 4.31
C ALA A 181 18.96 -3.43 4.85
N ALA A 182 19.62 -3.55 5.98
CA ALA A 182 20.46 -2.50 6.52
C ALA A 182 21.64 -2.17 5.59
N ASP A 183 22.28 -3.19 5.00
CA ASP A 183 23.32 -2.99 4.00
C ASP A 183 22.79 -2.23 2.77
N MET A 184 21.73 -2.73 2.14
CA MET A 184 21.11 -2.10 0.98
C MET A 184 20.73 -0.65 1.22
N VAL A 185 20.13 -0.35 2.38
CA VAL A 185 19.63 0.98 2.74
C VAL A 185 20.77 1.97 2.97
N VAL A 186 21.77 1.59 3.75
CA VAL A 186 22.91 2.48 4.07
C VAL A 186 23.76 2.74 2.83
N GLU A 187 23.99 1.73 1.99
CA GLU A 187 24.72 1.91 0.74
C GLU A 187 23.94 2.80 -0.25
N LYS A 188 22.61 2.71 -0.28
CA LYS A 188 21.75 3.57 -1.09
C LYS A 188 21.72 5.01 -0.58
N ALA A 189 21.56 5.22 0.72
CA ALA A 189 21.50 6.54 1.32
C ALA A 189 22.82 7.28 1.27
N LEU A 190 23.93 6.56 1.39
CA LEU A 190 25.29 7.06 1.53
C LEU A 190 26.26 6.42 0.49
N PRO A 191 25.98 6.57 -0.82
CA PRO A 191 26.73 5.84 -1.85
C PRO A 191 28.18 6.32 -1.97
N SER A 192 28.44 7.60 -1.94
CA SER A 192 29.75 8.21 -2.09
C SER A 192 29.78 9.61 -1.51
N LEU A 193 30.98 10.07 -1.10
CA LEU A 193 31.20 11.47 -0.75
C LEU A 193 31.43 12.35 -1.99
N ASN A 194 31.78 11.74 -3.13
CA ASN A 194 31.99 12.48 -4.38
C ASN A 194 30.68 12.66 -5.15
N LYS A 195 30.45 13.89 -5.62
CA LYS A 195 29.28 14.20 -6.45
C LYS A 195 29.32 13.41 -7.74
N PRO A 196 28.25 12.67 -8.11
CA PRO A 196 28.14 11.98 -9.41
C PRO A 196 28.22 12.97 -10.57
N LYS A 197 28.86 12.53 -11.67
CA LYS A 197 28.98 13.33 -12.88
C LYS A 197 27.71 13.22 -13.73
N ASP A 198 27.27 14.35 -14.29
CA ASP A 198 26.21 14.41 -15.30
C ASP A 198 26.64 13.68 -16.57
N LYS A 199 25.76 12.91 -17.17
CA LYS A 199 25.95 12.16 -18.42
C LYS A 199 24.71 12.27 -19.30
N GLU A 200 24.93 12.02 -20.60
CA GLU A 200 23.87 11.98 -21.60
C GLU A 200 23.86 10.62 -22.31
N TRP A 201 22.66 10.14 -22.62
CA TRP A 201 22.41 8.95 -23.45
C TRP A 201 21.40 9.30 -24.52
N ILE A 202 21.71 8.89 -25.76
CA ILE A 202 20.89 9.12 -26.93
C ILE A 202 20.69 7.80 -27.66
N GLN A 203 19.44 7.48 -28.00
CA GLN A 203 19.08 6.31 -28.76
C GLN A 203 18.28 6.75 -30.00
N ASN A 204 18.84 6.57 -31.19
CA ASN A 204 18.25 6.90 -32.47
C ASN A 204 18.41 5.74 -33.45
N ASP A 205 17.38 5.43 -34.24
CA ASP A 205 17.41 4.56 -35.42
C ASP A 205 18.05 3.16 -35.25
N ASN A 206 18.57 2.84 -34.09
CA ASN A 206 19.23 1.59 -33.74
C ASN A 206 18.64 1.05 -32.43
N PHE A 207 17.39 0.63 -32.49
CA PHE A 207 16.73 0.03 -31.34
C PHE A 207 16.90 -1.51 -31.37
N GLU A 208 17.39 -2.07 -30.27
CA GLU A 208 17.46 -3.49 -30.05
C GLU A 208 16.49 -3.85 -28.90
N GLN A 209 15.50 -4.65 -29.25
CA GLN A 209 14.60 -5.24 -28.27
C GLN A 209 14.74 -6.76 -28.40
N ASP A 210 15.49 -7.39 -27.53
CA ASP A 210 15.99 -8.78 -27.63
C ASP A 210 15.08 -9.78 -28.33
N GLU A 211 14.00 -10.23 -27.71
CA GLU A 211 13.12 -11.21 -28.34
C GLU A 211 12.29 -10.64 -29.46
N PHE A 212 11.79 -9.42 -29.32
CA PHE A 212 11.00 -8.77 -30.35
C PHE A 212 11.86 -8.47 -31.61
N THR A 213 13.07 -7.97 -31.42
CA THR A 213 14.01 -7.73 -32.53
C THR A 213 14.38 -9.04 -33.23
N ARG A 214 14.63 -10.10 -32.46
CA ARG A 214 14.90 -11.44 -33.02
C ARG A 214 13.71 -11.97 -33.82
N PHE A 215 12.51 -11.84 -33.28
CA PHE A 215 11.27 -12.20 -33.97
C PHE A 215 11.05 -11.37 -35.23
N MET A 216 11.20 -10.04 -35.15
CA MET A 216 11.05 -9.12 -36.31
C MET A 216 12.08 -9.38 -37.41
N LYS A 217 13.33 -9.76 -37.09
CA LYS A 217 14.34 -10.22 -38.03
C LYS A 217 13.91 -11.49 -38.75
N THR A 218 13.36 -12.46 -38.01
CA THR A 218 12.91 -13.73 -38.58
C THR A 218 11.75 -13.57 -39.59
N VAL A 219 10.86 -12.60 -39.38
CA VAL A 219 9.70 -12.35 -40.25
C VAL A 219 9.93 -11.28 -41.31
N GLN A 220 11.17 -10.84 -41.51
CA GLN A 220 11.59 -9.88 -42.56
C GLN A 220 10.74 -8.60 -42.63
N ILE A 221 10.39 -8.03 -41.49
CA ILE A 221 9.58 -6.81 -41.43
C ILE A 221 10.45 -5.64 -41.95
N ARG A 222 9.95 -4.88 -42.94
CA ARG A 222 10.62 -3.76 -43.60
C ARG A 222 11.00 -2.57 -42.69
N GLU A 223 10.82 -2.69 -41.39
CA GLU A 223 11.08 -1.65 -40.40
C GLU A 223 12.50 -1.72 -39.83
N THR A 224 13.31 -2.71 -40.23
CA THR A 224 14.72 -2.81 -39.82
C THR A 224 15.63 -1.95 -40.74
N ASN A 225 16.65 -1.40 -40.11
CA ASN A 225 17.74 -0.78 -40.89
C ASN A 225 18.57 -1.89 -41.53
N GLN A 226 18.58 -1.94 -42.88
CA GLN A 226 19.25 -3.00 -43.66
C GLN A 226 20.78 -3.08 -43.41
N LYS A 227 21.42 -1.98 -42.94
CA LYS A 227 22.88 -1.96 -42.66
C LYS A 227 23.20 -2.51 -41.26
N THR A 228 22.38 -2.22 -40.26
CA THR A 228 22.68 -2.59 -38.87
C THR A 228 21.80 -3.73 -38.34
N ASN A 229 20.80 -4.14 -39.11
CA ASN A 229 19.79 -5.11 -38.69
C ASN A 229 19.01 -4.70 -37.43
N MET A 230 19.02 -3.42 -37.09
CA MET A 230 18.33 -2.85 -35.91
C MET A 230 17.04 -2.16 -36.35
N LEU A 231 16.10 -2.01 -35.40
CA LEU A 231 14.82 -1.35 -35.63
C LEU A 231 15.01 0.18 -35.73
N ARG A 232 14.31 0.82 -36.68
CA ARG A 232 14.29 2.29 -36.81
C ARG A 232 13.44 2.97 -35.75
N HIS A 233 12.58 2.24 -35.10
CA HIS A 233 11.71 2.70 -33.99
C HIS A 233 11.27 1.52 -33.14
N ILE A 234 10.94 1.79 -31.90
CA ILE A 234 10.26 0.84 -31.02
C ILE A 234 8.77 0.89 -31.36
N ARG A 235 8.12 -0.28 -31.45
CA ARG A 235 6.68 -0.39 -31.63
C ARG A 235 6.05 -0.88 -30.33
N LEU A 236 5.22 -0.04 -29.69
CA LEU A 236 4.36 -0.44 -28.58
C LEU A 236 2.94 -0.68 -29.12
N TYR A 237 2.38 -1.85 -28.86
CA TYR A 237 1.03 -2.24 -29.28
C TYR A 237 0.29 -3.09 -28.26
N GLU A 238 0.93 -3.40 -27.14
CA GLU A 238 0.40 -4.21 -26.05
C GLU A 238 0.35 -3.43 -24.75
N HIS A 239 -0.66 -3.75 -23.95
CA HIS A 239 -0.71 -3.34 -22.55
C HIS A 239 0.37 -4.09 -21.73
N PRO A 240 1.01 -3.50 -20.72
CA PRO A 240 2.03 -4.17 -19.89
C PRO A 240 1.55 -5.47 -19.23
N ARG A 241 0.26 -5.57 -18.91
CA ARG A 241 -0.37 -6.76 -18.34
C ARG A 241 -0.94 -7.74 -19.38
N SER A 242 -0.51 -7.61 -20.67
CA SER A 242 -0.89 -8.55 -21.72
C SER A 242 -0.20 -9.92 -21.51
N GLN A 243 -0.71 -10.96 -22.20
CA GLN A 243 -0.18 -12.31 -22.00
C GLN A 243 1.22 -12.56 -22.56
N ARG A 244 1.72 -11.72 -23.51
CA ARG A 244 2.95 -11.99 -24.26
C ARG A 244 4.05 -10.96 -24.13
N HIS A 245 3.75 -9.75 -23.73
CA HIS A 245 4.69 -8.65 -23.48
C HIS A 245 5.65 -8.28 -24.63
N MET A 246 5.44 -8.77 -25.86
CA MET A 246 6.37 -8.56 -26.99
C MET A 246 6.43 -7.11 -27.48
N GLY A 247 5.39 -6.31 -27.23
CA GLY A 247 5.29 -4.90 -27.63
C GLY A 247 4.80 -4.03 -26.50
N SER A 248 5.12 -4.38 -25.25
CA SER A 248 4.63 -3.68 -24.05
C SER A 248 5.60 -2.62 -23.55
N TYR A 249 6.91 -2.85 -23.68
CA TYR A 249 7.97 -2.01 -23.11
C TYR A 249 8.92 -1.49 -24.16
N GLY A 250 9.16 -0.17 -24.17
CA GLY A 250 10.18 0.48 -24.97
C GLY A 250 11.28 1.06 -24.09
N TYR A 251 12.53 0.64 -24.26
CA TYR A 251 13.67 1.07 -23.47
C TYR A 251 14.89 1.40 -24.32
N MET A 252 15.89 2.06 -23.71
CA MET A 252 17.14 2.40 -24.35
C MET A 252 18.12 1.21 -24.21
N SER A 253 18.42 0.52 -25.34
CA SER A 253 19.32 -0.65 -25.33
C SER A 253 20.77 -0.29 -24.98
N ASN A 254 21.19 0.96 -25.24
CA ASN A 254 22.51 1.47 -24.84
C ASN A 254 22.57 1.92 -23.37
N LEU A 255 21.51 1.72 -22.60
CA LEU A 255 21.39 1.97 -21.16
C LEU A 255 20.82 0.75 -20.44
N SER A 256 21.02 -0.46 -20.93
CA SER A 256 20.51 -1.69 -20.32
C SER A 256 21.01 -1.90 -18.87
N GLU A 257 22.25 -1.52 -18.59
CA GLU A 257 22.86 -1.57 -17.25
C GLU A 257 22.32 -0.48 -16.29
N GLY A 258 21.46 0.41 -16.80
CA GLY A 258 20.85 1.48 -16.03
C GLY A 258 21.76 2.68 -15.73
N VAL A 259 21.21 3.63 -15.01
CA VAL A 259 21.89 4.87 -14.62
C VAL A 259 22.94 4.61 -13.53
N PRO A 260 24.04 5.41 -13.48
CA PRO A 260 25.15 5.19 -12.57
C PRO A 260 24.92 5.63 -11.11
N ALA A 261 23.89 6.44 -10.88
CA ALA A 261 23.58 6.99 -9.55
C ALA A 261 22.11 7.31 -9.39
N ASP A 262 21.64 7.29 -8.14
CA ASP A 262 20.32 7.78 -7.77
C ASP A 262 20.19 9.28 -8.08
N GLY A 263 19.03 9.68 -8.61
CA GLY A 263 18.80 11.09 -8.85
C GLY A 263 17.66 11.42 -9.81
N TYR A 264 17.44 12.69 -10.00
CA TYR A 264 16.55 13.16 -11.05
C TYR A 264 17.26 13.14 -12.40
N TYR A 265 16.53 12.73 -13.41
CA TYR A 265 16.99 12.71 -14.80
C TYR A 265 15.96 13.42 -15.68
N PHE A 266 16.44 14.15 -16.68
CA PHE A 266 15.60 14.66 -17.75
C PHE A 266 15.48 13.58 -18.81
N PHE A 267 14.28 13.04 -18.97
CA PHE A 267 13.97 12.04 -19.98
C PHE A 267 13.08 12.63 -21.06
N ALA A 268 13.39 12.36 -22.31
CA ALA A 268 12.60 12.79 -23.47
C ALA A 268 12.55 11.71 -24.53
N PHE A 269 11.45 11.64 -25.25
CA PHE A 269 11.28 10.74 -26.39
C PHE A 269 10.38 11.37 -27.46
N ASP A 270 10.63 10.99 -28.72
CA ASP A 270 9.77 11.35 -29.85
C ASP A 270 8.90 10.15 -30.20
N ALA A 271 7.60 10.34 -30.31
CA ALA A 271 6.68 9.25 -30.60
C ALA A 271 5.53 9.67 -31.52
N THR A 272 4.94 8.65 -32.19
CA THR A 272 3.78 8.79 -33.08
C THR A 272 2.72 7.76 -32.69
N ALA A 273 1.52 8.22 -32.37
CA ALA A 273 0.34 7.38 -32.15
C ALA A 273 -0.34 7.06 -33.50
N LEU A 274 -0.59 5.78 -33.79
CA LEU A 274 -1.16 5.33 -35.06
C LEU A 274 -2.37 4.41 -34.79
N TYR A 275 -3.37 4.57 -35.66
CA TYR A 275 -4.55 3.68 -35.75
C TYR A 275 -5.36 3.54 -34.46
N ARG A 276 -5.48 4.61 -33.68
CA ARG A 276 -6.40 4.65 -32.52
C ARG A 276 -7.83 4.33 -32.97
N LYS A 277 -8.23 4.86 -34.10
CA LYS A 277 -9.44 4.47 -34.83
C LYS A 277 -9.01 3.58 -36.02
N PRO A 278 -9.03 2.22 -35.84
CA PRO A 278 -8.66 1.33 -36.96
C PRO A 278 -9.62 1.47 -38.10
N PRO A 279 -9.13 1.30 -39.36
CA PRO A 279 -9.97 1.45 -40.57
C PRO A 279 -10.82 0.18 -40.84
N TYR A 280 -11.29 -0.48 -39.80
CA TYR A 280 -12.09 -1.70 -39.85
C TYR A 280 -13.44 -1.47 -39.20
N GLU A 281 -14.48 -2.15 -39.68
CA GLU A 281 -15.81 -2.13 -39.09
C GLU A 281 -15.82 -2.73 -37.69
N LYS A 282 -14.94 -3.72 -37.44
CA LYS A 282 -14.75 -4.39 -36.15
C LYS A 282 -13.51 -3.86 -35.43
N ASN A 283 -13.64 -3.55 -34.15
CA ASN A 283 -12.52 -3.24 -33.26
C ASN A 283 -11.83 -4.52 -32.79
N PHE A 284 -10.90 -5.07 -33.57
CA PHE A 284 -10.20 -6.30 -33.26
C PHE A 284 -9.35 -6.22 -31.99
N ALA A 285 -8.80 -5.04 -31.69
CA ALA A 285 -7.90 -4.83 -30.56
C ALA A 285 -8.62 -4.65 -29.22
N GLY A 286 -9.92 -4.31 -29.25
CA GLY A 286 -10.71 -4.06 -28.04
C GLY A 286 -10.30 -2.80 -27.26
N THR A 287 -9.43 -1.95 -27.84
CA THR A 287 -9.01 -0.70 -27.19
C THR A 287 -10.08 0.39 -27.29
N ARG A 288 -10.04 1.35 -26.36
CA ARG A 288 -10.92 2.54 -26.42
C ARG A 288 -10.54 3.43 -27.61
N THR A 289 -11.51 3.77 -28.44
CA THR A 289 -11.31 4.63 -29.63
C THR A 289 -11.69 6.08 -29.40
N ASP A 290 -12.40 6.37 -28.31
CA ASP A 290 -12.85 7.68 -27.87
C ASP A 290 -11.86 8.39 -26.91
N GLU A 291 -10.91 7.64 -26.35
CA GLU A 291 -9.86 8.18 -25.48
C GLU A 291 -8.52 8.30 -26.23
N PRO A 292 -7.67 9.30 -25.93
CA PRO A 292 -6.32 9.37 -26.49
C PRO A 292 -5.48 8.18 -26.01
N PHE A 293 -4.46 7.80 -26.80
CA PHE A 293 -3.46 6.85 -26.30
C PHE A 293 -2.68 7.46 -25.16
N ARG A 294 -2.42 6.67 -24.13
CA ARG A 294 -1.67 7.07 -22.93
C ARG A 294 -0.41 6.23 -22.79
N LEU A 295 0.70 6.92 -22.58
CA LEU A 295 1.98 6.30 -22.24
C LEU A 295 2.37 6.67 -20.83
N ALA A 296 3.06 5.76 -20.15
CA ALA A 296 3.79 6.09 -18.93
C ALA A 296 5.27 5.74 -19.06
N VAL A 297 6.08 6.35 -18.21
CA VAL A 297 7.47 5.96 -17.98
C VAL A 297 7.54 5.25 -16.64
N VAL A 298 8.13 4.04 -16.66
CA VAL A 298 8.37 3.23 -15.47
C VAL A 298 9.85 2.87 -15.36
N PRO A 299 10.42 2.62 -14.18
CA PRO A 299 11.78 2.14 -14.05
C PRO A 299 11.87 0.66 -14.45
N GLY A 300 13.05 0.23 -14.84
CA GLY A 300 13.39 -1.18 -15.00
C GLY A 300 14.84 -1.42 -14.65
N ASN A 301 15.12 -2.60 -14.08
CA ASN A 301 16.46 -3.01 -13.70
C ASN A 301 16.76 -4.40 -14.27
N ILE A 302 17.84 -4.53 -15.04
CA ILE A 302 18.23 -5.79 -15.69
C ILE A 302 18.58 -6.89 -14.68
N GLU A 303 19.05 -6.52 -13.48
CA GLU A 303 19.35 -7.47 -12.40
C GLU A 303 18.08 -8.08 -11.79
N VAL A 304 16.95 -7.36 -11.84
CA VAL A 304 15.65 -7.85 -11.37
C VAL A 304 15.00 -8.75 -12.40
N GLY A 305 15.22 -8.49 -13.68
CA GLY A 305 14.69 -9.28 -14.78
C GLY A 305 14.79 -8.62 -16.15
N PRO A 306 14.35 -9.30 -17.21
CA PRO A 306 14.39 -8.77 -18.57
C PRO A 306 13.62 -7.45 -18.68
N LEU A 307 14.22 -6.45 -19.35
CA LEU A 307 13.63 -5.10 -19.48
C LEU A 307 12.36 -5.06 -20.35
N TYR A 308 12.09 -6.10 -21.13
CA TYR A 308 10.89 -6.23 -21.96
C TYR A 308 9.72 -6.93 -21.23
N LEU A 309 9.91 -7.35 -19.98
CA LEU A 309 8.88 -8.00 -19.16
C LEU A 309 8.47 -7.12 -17.97
N PRO A 310 7.27 -7.34 -17.42
CA PRO A 310 6.87 -6.72 -16.15
C PRO A 310 7.84 -7.05 -15.03
N GLN A 311 8.11 -6.06 -14.19
CA GLN A 311 8.93 -6.22 -12.99
C GLN A 311 8.09 -5.90 -11.74
N PRO A 312 8.48 -6.38 -10.56
CA PRO A 312 7.66 -6.25 -9.33
C PRO A 312 7.35 -4.80 -8.92
N MET A 313 8.24 -3.86 -9.26
CA MET A 313 8.13 -2.45 -8.86
C MET A 313 8.23 -1.55 -10.08
N GLU A 314 7.09 -1.10 -10.56
CA GLU A 314 6.97 -0.25 -11.74
C GLU A 314 6.13 1.00 -11.44
N PRO A 315 6.56 1.89 -10.52
CA PRO A 315 5.85 3.13 -10.28
C PRO A 315 5.83 3.97 -11.57
N GLU A 316 4.72 4.63 -11.83
CA GLU A 316 4.60 5.54 -12.95
C GLU A 316 5.34 6.86 -12.64
N LEU A 317 6.48 7.06 -13.28
CA LEU A 317 7.34 8.23 -13.07
C LEU A 317 6.83 9.47 -13.82
N ALA A 318 6.12 9.25 -14.94
CA ALA A 318 5.45 10.28 -15.74
C ALA A 318 4.41 9.65 -16.66
N GLN A 319 3.35 10.40 -16.97
CA GLN A 319 2.31 10.01 -17.94
C GLN A 319 2.20 11.03 -19.07
N PHE A 320 1.78 10.58 -20.24
CA PHE A 320 1.62 11.40 -21.44
C PHE A 320 0.40 10.98 -22.24
N GLU A 321 -0.42 11.95 -22.62
CA GLU A 321 -1.46 11.77 -23.65
C GLU A 321 -0.87 12.00 -25.04
N MET A 322 -1.16 11.08 -25.94
CA MET A 322 -0.60 11.08 -27.29
C MET A 322 -1.47 11.84 -28.28
N VAL A 323 -0.81 12.55 -29.19
CA VAL A 323 -1.47 13.18 -30.34
C VAL A 323 -1.48 12.21 -31.52
N ASP A 324 -2.65 11.97 -32.12
CA ASP A 324 -2.83 11.05 -33.22
C ASP A 324 -2.07 11.50 -34.49
N GLY A 325 -1.40 10.56 -35.15
CA GLY A 325 -0.84 10.69 -36.48
C GLY A 325 0.34 11.66 -36.64
N LYS A 326 0.75 12.36 -35.57
CA LYS A 326 1.85 13.32 -35.58
C LYS A 326 2.99 12.86 -34.68
N ARG A 327 4.22 12.94 -35.23
CA ARG A 327 5.42 12.78 -34.40
C ARG A 327 5.54 14.00 -33.48
N LYS A 328 5.58 13.75 -32.15
CA LYS A 328 5.70 14.77 -31.14
C LYS A 328 6.74 14.36 -30.11
N LYS A 329 7.44 15.35 -29.56
CA LYS A 329 8.38 15.17 -28.44
C LYS A 329 7.61 15.25 -27.11
N TYR A 330 7.89 14.30 -26.23
CA TYR A 330 7.40 14.23 -24.86
C TYR A 330 8.60 14.25 -23.91
N SER A 331 8.49 14.90 -22.76
CA SER A 331 9.59 14.97 -21.81
C SER A 331 9.09 15.16 -20.37
N ALA A 332 9.86 14.63 -19.42
CA ALA A 332 9.63 14.81 -18.00
C ALA A 332 10.96 14.76 -17.21
N ARG A 333 10.95 15.34 -16.02
CA ARG A 333 11.97 15.12 -15.00
C ARG A 333 11.50 13.92 -14.15
N ILE A 334 12.23 12.81 -14.21
CA ILE A 334 11.90 11.55 -13.55
C ILE A 334 12.98 11.19 -12.54
N TRP A 335 12.59 10.47 -11.48
CA TRP A 335 13.55 9.88 -10.56
C TRP A 335 13.93 8.49 -11.02
N LEU A 336 15.24 8.18 -11.05
CA LEU A 336 15.76 6.85 -11.30
C LEU A 336 16.74 6.46 -10.20
N ASP A 337 16.61 5.24 -9.73
CA ASP A 337 17.58 4.61 -8.84
C ASP A 337 18.77 4.08 -9.64
N LYS A 338 19.95 4.03 -9.06
CA LYS A 338 21.13 3.41 -9.66
C LYS A 338 20.81 2.02 -10.19
N GLY A 339 21.28 1.71 -11.40
CA GLY A 339 20.99 0.45 -12.09
C GLY A 339 19.63 0.42 -12.80
N SER A 340 18.80 1.47 -12.66
CA SER A 340 17.51 1.53 -13.37
C SER A 340 17.62 2.23 -14.71
N THR A 341 16.85 1.74 -15.70
CA THR A 341 16.66 2.38 -17.01
C THR A 341 15.19 2.80 -17.17
N PRO A 342 14.90 3.95 -17.82
CA PRO A 342 13.52 4.33 -18.08
C PRO A 342 12.93 3.44 -19.18
N ARG A 343 11.72 2.93 -18.94
CA ARG A 343 10.94 2.15 -19.90
C ARG A 343 9.63 2.85 -20.18
N VAL A 344 9.29 2.98 -21.45
CA VAL A 344 8.00 3.55 -21.88
C VAL A 344 7.01 2.41 -22.07
N ILE A 345 5.83 2.54 -21.47
CA ILE A 345 4.73 1.56 -21.53
C ILE A 345 3.47 2.17 -22.14
N PHE A 346 2.62 1.32 -22.72
CA PHE A 346 1.38 1.72 -23.34
C PHE A 346 0.18 1.38 -22.44
N LEU A 347 -0.26 2.34 -21.61
CA LEU A 347 -1.23 2.15 -20.54
C LEU A 347 -2.62 1.65 -21.00
N ASN A 348 -3.11 2.15 -22.14
CA ASN A 348 -4.37 1.73 -22.73
C ASN A 348 -4.19 0.96 -24.05
N GLY A 349 -3.08 0.21 -24.14
CA GLY A 349 -2.80 -0.72 -25.22
C GLY A 349 -3.69 -1.96 -25.19
N ALA A 350 -3.62 -2.78 -26.24
CA ALA A 350 -4.45 -3.97 -26.37
C ALA A 350 -3.97 -5.11 -25.45
N HIS A 351 -4.91 -5.82 -24.82
CA HIS A 351 -4.61 -7.00 -23.96
C HIS A 351 -4.52 -8.31 -24.78
N ARG A 352 -5.25 -8.42 -25.88
CA ARG A 352 -5.38 -9.64 -26.70
C ARG A 352 -4.74 -9.47 -28.07
N THR A 353 -3.50 -9.00 -28.11
CA THR A 353 -2.84 -8.57 -29.32
C THR A 353 -2.66 -9.68 -30.35
N ARG A 354 -2.29 -10.91 -29.92
CA ARG A 354 -2.15 -12.04 -30.83
C ARG A 354 -3.46 -12.36 -31.54
N SER A 355 -4.55 -12.50 -30.81
CA SER A 355 -5.87 -12.75 -31.37
C SER A 355 -6.32 -11.61 -32.30
N ALA A 356 -6.08 -10.36 -31.88
CA ALA A 356 -6.41 -9.18 -32.70
C ALA A 356 -5.69 -9.19 -34.06
N HIS A 357 -4.40 -9.53 -34.08
CA HIS A 357 -3.62 -9.60 -35.34
C HIS A 357 -4.06 -10.78 -36.22
N ILE A 358 -4.35 -11.93 -35.62
CA ILE A 358 -4.85 -13.11 -36.35
C ILE A 358 -6.22 -12.81 -36.99
N GLU A 359 -7.15 -12.25 -36.22
CA GLU A 359 -8.50 -11.92 -36.70
C GLU A 359 -8.44 -10.84 -37.78
N ALA A 360 -7.62 -9.79 -37.59
CA ALA A 360 -7.42 -8.74 -38.58
C ALA A 360 -6.76 -9.30 -39.86
N SER A 361 -5.78 -10.22 -39.75
CA SER A 361 -5.19 -10.93 -40.86
C SER A 361 -6.24 -11.66 -41.71
N LYS A 362 -7.05 -12.50 -41.06
CA LYS A 362 -8.13 -13.25 -41.73
C LYS A 362 -9.11 -12.31 -42.43
N PHE A 363 -9.52 -11.23 -41.78
CA PHE A 363 -10.42 -10.24 -42.35
C PHE A 363 -9.82 -9.54 -43.58
N ILE A 364 -8.57 -9.06 -43.51
CA ILE A 364 -7.89 -8.36 -44.61
C ILE A 364 -7.75 -9.29 -45.82
N ARG A 365 -7.34 -10.52 -45.61
CA ARG A 365 -7.12 -11.52 -46.64
C ARG A 365 -8.43 -11.96 -47.31
N GLN A 366 -9.48 -12.22 -46.49
CA GLN A 366 -10.80 -12.52 -47.05
C GLN A 366 -11.32 -11.39 -47.93
N LYS A 367 -11.16 -10.14 -47.51
CA LYS A 367 -11.57 -8.96 -48.28
C LYS A 367 -10.74 -8.77 -49.56
N ALA A 368 -9.48 -9.23 -49.56
CA ALA A 368 -8.59 -9.20 -50.71
C ALA A 368 -8.70 -10.45 -51.61
N GLY A 369 -9.57 -11.41 -51.31
CA GLY A 369 -9.71 -12.66 -52.05
C GLY A 369 -8.49 -13.60 -51.97
N LEU A 370 -7.66 -13.44 -50.92
CA LEU A 370 -6.45 -14.26 -50.75
C LEU A 370 -6.76 -15.58 -50.01
N THR A 371 -5.97 -16.61 -50.32
CA THR A 371 -6.11 -17.97 -49.76
C THR A 371 -5.88 -17.95 -48.26
N ALA A 372 -6.61 -18.78 -47.47
CA ALA A 372 -6.41 -18.96 -46.06
C ALA A 372 -5.03 -19.58 -45.73
N PHE A 373 -4.38 -19.16 -44.64
CA PHE A 373 -3.16 -19.82 -44.16
C PHE A 373 -3.56 -21.10 -43.40
N ASN A 374 -2.67 -22.09 -43.45
CA ASN A 374 -2.85 -23.33 -42.69
C ASN A 374 -2.42 -23.20 -41.21
N SER A 375 -1.77 -22.09 -40.89
CA SER A 375 -1.20 -21.86 -39.58
C SER A 375 -1.68 -20.52 -38.99
N THR A 376 -2.13 -20.55 -37.75
CA THR A 376 -2.46 -19.33 -36.98
C THR A 376 -1.23 -18.44 -36.72
N ASN A 377 -0.02 -19.03 -36.79
CA ASN A 377 1.20 -18.27 -36.67
C ASN A 377 1.46 -17.41 -37.91
N ASP A 378 1.17 -17.95 -39.10
CA ASP A 378 1.29 -17.18 -40.36
C ASP A 378 0.25 -16.06 -40.37
N ASP A 379 -0.96 -16.30 -39.90
CA ASP A 379 -1.97 -15.26 -39.72
C ASP A 379 -1.49 -14.16 -38.77
N PHE A 380 -0.87 -14.53 -37.64
CA PHE A 380 -0.32 -13.57 -36.69
C PHE A 380 0.78 -12.71 -37.32
N ILE A 381 1.73 -13.33 -38.02
CA ILE A 381 2.83 -12.65 -38.70
C ILE A 381 2.28 -11.72 -39.77
N TYR A 382 1.37 -12.17 -40.62
CA TYR A 382 0.73 -11.36 -41.63
C TYR A 382 -0.04 -10.18 -41.00
N GLY A 383 -0.75 -10.41 -39.93
CA GLY A 383 -1.42 -9.37 -39.19
C GLY A 383 -0.47 -8.31 -38.62
N LEU A 384 0.68 -8.71 -38.03
CA LEU A 384 1.71 -7.78 -37.59
C LEU A 384 2.28 -6.92 -38.74
N GLN A 385 2.39 -7.49 -39.95
CA GLN A 385 2.94 -6.79 -41.12
C GLN A 385 1.95 -5.84 -41.79
N HIS A 386 0.68 -6.22 -41.85
CA HIS A 386 -0.29 -5.57 -42.75
C HIS A 386 -1.50 -4.96 -42.01
N ALA A 387 -1.80 -5.40 -40.78
CA ALA A 387 -2.96 -4.87 -40.04
C ALA A 387 -2.67 -3.46 -39.47
N LYS A 388 -3.63 -2.57 -39.66
CA LYS A 388 -3.62 -1.21 -39.11
C LYS A 388 -4.31 -1.23 -37.74
N LEU A 389 -3.65 -1.82 -36.76
CA LEU A 389 -4.12 -1.90 -35.36
C LEU A 389 -3.46 -0.83 -34.49
N PRO A 390 -4.06 -0.48 -33.35
CA PRO A 390 -3.53 0.49 -32.41
C PRO A 390 -2.07 0.26 -32.06
N GLN A 391 -1.23 1.28 -32.24
CA GLN A 391 0.20 1.21 -31.92
C GLN A 391 0.81 2.59 -31.67
N VAL A 392 1.89 2.62 -30.91
CA VAL A 392 2.75 3.79 -30.75
C VAL A 392 4.15 3.45 -31.25
N ARG A 393 4.76 4.34 -32.04
CA ARG A 393 6.14 4.23 -32.54
C ARG A 393 7.01 5.25 -31.83
N ILE A 394 8.07 4.80 -31.16
CA ILE A 394 9.07 5.66 -30.50
C ILE A 394 10.29 5.73 -31.45
N HIS A 395 10.64 6.94 -31.85
CA HIS A 395 11.67 7.17 -32.87
C HIS A 395 12.99 7.68 -32.30
N HIS A 396 12.97 8.23 -31.10
CA HIS A 396 14.11 8.83 -30.43
C HIS A 396 13.91 8.79 -28.95
N MET A 397 14.97 8.49 -28.21
CA MET A 397 14.99 8.59 -26.74
C MET A 397 16.25 9.32 -26.29
N TYR A 398 16.11 10.16 -25.30
CA TYR A 398 17.16 10.97 -24.70
C TYR A 398 17.04 10.95 -23.19
N LEU A 399 18.16 10.74 -22.51
CA LEU A 399 18.25 10.83 -21.05
C LEU A 399 19.49 11.65 -20.68
N ARG A 400 19.36 12.53 -19.70
CA ARG A 400 20.47 13.31 -19.10
C ARG A 400 20.35 13.38 -17.61
N GLY A 401 21.46 13.19 -16.90
CA GLY A 401 21.57 13.33 -15.44
C GLY A 401 22.69 12.46 -14.84
N PRO A 402 22.74 12.33 -13.52
CA PRO A 402 21.78 12.83 -12.55
C PRO A 402 21.79 14.35 -12.42
N ILE A 403 20.61 14.96 -12.31
CA ILE A 403 20.45 16.39 -12.05
C ILE A 403 20.49 16.57 -10.53
N ILE A 404 21.59 17.07 -10.00
CA ILE A 404 21.84 17.21 -8.57
C ILE A 404 21.95 18.70 -8.25
N ASP A 405 20.92 19.26 -7.62
CA ASP A 405 20.82 20.66 -7.27
C ASP A 405 21.80 21.02 -6.12
N HIS A 406 21.93 20.11 -5.14
CA HIS A 406 22.81 20.30 -3.98
C HIS A 406 23.59 19.02 -3.65
N TRP A 407 24.86 19.18 -3.28
CA TRP A 407 25.71 18.08 -2.82
C TRP A 407 26.53 18.50 -1.58
N PRO A 408 26.69 17.68 -0.56
CA PRO A 408 25.97 16.41 -0.34
C PRO A 408 24.45 16.56 -0.35
N THR A 409 23.71 15.48 -0.57
CA THR A 409 22.24 15.51 -0.49
C THR A 409 21.77 15.94 0.90
N HIS A 410 20.53 16.36 1.05
CA HIS A 410 19.98 16.74 2.36
C HIS A 410 20.14 15.61 3.40
N THR A 411 19.82 14.39 3.01
CA THR A 411 19.97 13.20 3.84
C THR A 411 21.43 12.97 4.26
N GLN A 412 22.36 13.07 3.32
CA GLN A 412 23.78 12.93 3.65
C GLN A 412 24.19 13.99 4.67
N LYS A 413 23.82 15.27 4.46
CA LYS A 413 24.14 16.36 5.39
C LYS A 413 23.62 16.11 6.81
N GLU A 414 22.38 15.62 6.93
CA GLU A 414 21.80 15.28 8.24
C GLU A 414 22.59 14.16 8.93
N ILE A 415 22.97 13.11 8.18
CA ILE A 415 23.65 11.93 8.73
C ILE A 415 25.10 12.22 9.06
N ILE A 416 25.81 13.03 8.27
CA ILE A 416 27.20 13.41 8.51
C ILE A 416 27.35 14.68 9.38
N GLY A 417 26.25 15.31 9.75
CA GLY A 417 26.24 16.49 10.61
C GLY A 417 26.72 17.79 9.95
N GLY A 418 26.88 17.83 8.61
CA GLY A 418 27.39 19.00 7.92
C GLY A 418 27.59 18.82 6.42
N SER A 419 28.33 19.73 5.80
CA SER A 419 28.63 19.69 4.36
C SER A 419 29.80 18.77 4.00
N GLU A 420 30.62 18.40 4.98
CA GLU A 420 31.78 17.52 4.81
C GLU A 420 31.79 16.49 5.92
N PHE A 421 32.27 15.30 5.62
CA PHE A 421 32.43 14.22 6.60
C PHE A 421 33.75 14.41 7.39
N ASP A 422 33.63 14.68 8.69
CA ASP A 422 34.78 14.73 9.60
C ASP A 422 34.74 13.54 10.58
N PRO A 423 35.76 12.66 10.59
CA PRO A 423 35.84 11.57 11.55
C PRO A 423 35.79 11.99 13.03
N LYS A 424 36.06 13.25 13.37
CA LYS A 424 35.99 13.75 14.74
C LYS A 424 34.56 13.88 15.25
N ASP A 425 33.60 14.06 14.34
CA ASP A 425 32.19 14.30 14.66
C ASP A 425 31.37 13.02 14.77
N ILE A 426 31.98 11.86 14.57
CA ILE A 426 31.25 10.56 14.48
C ILE A 426 30.38 10.29 15.70
N LYS A 427 30.86 10.55 16.93
CA LYS A 427 30.04 10.33 18.13
C LYS A 427 28.81 11.23 18.15
N GLN A 428 28.95 12.48 17.75
CA GLN A 428 27.82 13.41 17.68
C GLN A 428 26.85 13.04 16.57
N ASN A 429 27.39 12.62 15.41
CA ASN A 429 26.58 12.16 14.28
C ASN A 429 25.81 10.89 14.62
N LEU A 430 26.44 9.93 15.31
CA LEU A 430 25.77 8.75 15.86
C LEU A 430 24.66 9.14 16.84
N LYS A 431 24.93 10.05 17.78
CA LYS A 431 23.91 10.53 18.73
C LYS A 431 22.67 11.07 18.02
N ASN A 432 22.87 11.93 17.02
CA ASN A 432 21.79 12.54 16.25
C ASN A 432 20.99 11.49 15.44
N PHE A 433 21.71 10.59 14.77
CA PHE A 433 21.08 9.51 14.00
C PHE A 433 20.29 8.56 14.90
N LEU A 434 20.89 8.11 16.02
CA LEU A 434 20.26 7.18 16.94
C LEU A 434 19.02 7.76 17.61
N ALA A 435 18.98 9.07 17.90
CA ALA A 435 17.81 9.71 18.47
C ALA A 435 16.58 9.53 17.54
N ARG A 436 16.77 9.67 16.23
CA ARG A 436 15.73 9.45 15.24
C ARG A 436 15.44 7.95 15.08
N ALA A 437 16.47 7.14 14.87
CA ALA A 437 16.33 5.71 14.60
C ALA A 437 15.67 4.96 15.78
N TYR A 438 16.04 5.28 17.02
CA TYR A 438 15.50 4.66 18.24
C TYR A 438 14.25 5.37 18.79
N ARG A 439 13.82 6.46 18.12
CA ARG A 439 12.61 7.22 18.46
C ARG A 439 12.63 7.80 19.88
N ARG A 440 13.83 7.95 20.44
CA ARG A 440 14.14 8.55 21.75
C ARG A 440 15.61 8.90 21.86
N PRO A 441 16.02 9.78 22.80
CA PRO A 441 17.43 10.05 23.03
C PRO A 441 18.18 8.75 23.35
N PRO A 442 19.32 8.48 22.66
CA PRO A 442 20.15 7.33 22.97
C PRO A 442 20.90 7.50 24.30
N THR A 443 21.20 6.38 24.97
CA THR A 443 22.10 6.40 26.13
C THR A 443 23.56 6.52 25.69
N ASP A 444 24.44 6.93 26.62
CA ASP A 444 25.87 7.00 26.33
C ASP A 444 26.46 5.63 26.04
N GLU A 445 25.94 4.55 26.64
CA GLU A 445 26.36 3.17 26.38
C GLU A 445 26.00 2.75 24.94
N GLN A 446 24.83 3.13 24.45
CA GLN A 446 24.41 2.84 23.08
C GLN A 446 25.31 3.53 22.06
N ILE A 447 25.62 4.82 22.30
CA ILE A 447 26.56 5.57 21.46
C ILE A 447 27.96 4.95 21.49
N GLN A 448 28.46 4.60 22.70
CA GLN A 448 29.78 4.02 22.85
C GLN A 448 29.90 2.66 22.21
N SER A 449 28.88 1.81 22.31
CA SER A 449 28.89 0.47 21.68
C SER A 449 29.05 0.56 20.16
N LEU A 450 28.30 1.47 19.50
CA LEU A 450 28.45 1.68 18.06
C LEU A 450 29.77 2.38 17.70
N HIS A 451 30.24 3.32 18.52
CA HIS A 451 31.55 3.93 18.30
C HIS A 451 32.69 2.92 18.46
N GLN A 452 32.53 1.86 19.28
CA GLN A 452 33.50 0.76 19.38
C GLN A 452 33.60 0.02 18.05
N ILE A 453 32.46 -0.23 17.37
CA ILE A 453 32.48 -0.84 16.02
C ILE A 453 33.32 0.02 15.07
N TYR A 454 33.14 1.37 15.07
CA TYR A 454 33.99 2.25 14.27
C TYR A 454 35.47 2.06 14.57
N THR A 455 35.85 2.05 15.85
CA THR A 455 37.24 1.92 16.29
C THR A 455 37.83 0.58 15.85
N ASP A 456 37.06 -0.51 16.00
CA ASP A 456 37.49 -1.86 15.62
C ASP A 456 37.68 -2.00 14.10
N ARG A 457 36.78 -1.38 13.31
CA ARG A 457 36.87 -1.34 11.83
C ARG A 457 38.11 -0.54 11.41
N LYS A 458 38.35 0.60 12.05
CA LYS A 458 39.56 1.42 11.82
C LYS A 458 40.85 0.67 12.14
N SER A 459 40.91 -0.06 13.25
CA SER A 459 42.09 -0.88 13.64
C SER A 459 42.39 -1.98 12.61
N LYS A 460 41.37 -2.43 11.86
CA LYS A 460 41.48 -3.39 10.76
C LYS A 460 41.84 -2.76 9.40
N GLY A 461 42.11 -1.44 9.36
CA GLY A 461 42.50 -0.73 8.15
C GLY A 461 41.34 -0.28 7.24
N ILE A 462 40.09 -0.43 7.68
CA ILE A 462 38.92 0.05 6.95
C ILE A 462 38.94 1.58 6.96
N ASP A 463 38.59 2.23 5.84
CA ASP A 463 38.52 3.68 5.78
C ASP A 463 37.40 4.23 6.69
N SER A 464 37.49 5.52 7.04
CA SER A 464 36.58 6.14 8.03
C SER A 464 35.14 6.20 7.56
N TRP A 465 34.93 6.39 6.26
CA TRP A 465 33.59 6.47 5.69
C TRP A 465 32.87 5.10 5.76
N GLN A 466 33.54 4.03 5.33
CA GLN A 466 33.00 2.68 5.41
C GLN A 466 32.80 2.24 6.85
N ALA A 467 33.77 2.53 7.74
CA ALA A 467 33.62 2.21 9.18
C ALA A 467 32.41 2.92 9.81
N TYR A 468 32.14 4.15 9.42
CA TYR A 468 30.94 4.88 9.88
C TYR A 468 29.64 4.27 9.34
N LYS A 469 29.60 3.92 8.05
CA LYS A 469 28.45 3.20 7.48
C LYS A 469 28.18 1.89 8.21
N ASP A 470 29.21 1.14 8.59
CA ASP A 470 29.06 -0.11 9.34
C ASP A 470 28.41 0.12 10.72
N CYS A 471 28.65 1.27 11.36
CA CYS A 471 27.96 1.65 12.60
C CYS A 471 26.46 1.89 12.37
N LEU A 472 26.10 2.55 11.25
CA LEU A 472 24.71 2.79 10.91
C LEU A 472 23.97 1.49 10.57
N LYS A 473 24.62 0.56 9.85
CA LYS A 473 24.09 -0.79 9.59
C LYS A 473 23.82 -1.54 10.89
N ALA A 474 24.79 -1.52 11.84
CA ALA A 474 24.60 -2.11 13.15
C ALA A 474 23.46 -1.47 13.97
N ALA A 475 23.28 -0.16 13.86
CA ALA A 475 22.17 0.53 14.51
C ALA A 475 20.81 0.06 13.98
N LEU A 476 20.67 -0.17 12.68
CA LEU A 476 19.45 -0.67 12.04
C LEU A 476 19.13 -2.13 12.39
N CYS A 477 20.13 -2.91 12.79
CA CYS A 477 19.96 -4.28 13.26
C CYS A 477 19.77 -4.39 14.78
N SER A 478 19.85 -3.26 15.49
CA SER A 478 19.65 -3.23 16.94
C SER A 478 18.19 -3.49 17.34
N PRO A 479 17.95 -4.22 18.44
CA PRO A 479 16.61 -4.32 19.02
C PRO A 479 15.97 -2.94 19.30
N ASN A 480 16.76 -1.91 19.60
CA ASN A 480 16.27 -0.54 19.80
C ASN A 480 15.65 0.08 18.54
N PHE A 481 16.07 -0.35 17.36
CA PHE A 481 15.48 0.04 16.09
C PHE A 481 14.31 -0.85 15.70
N ILE A 482 14.53 -2.17 15.75
CA ILE A 482 13.58 -3.18 15.25
C ILE A 482 12.29 -3.21 16.09
N TYR A 483 12.39 -3.03 17.42
CA TYR A 483 11.25 -3.10 18.32
C TYR A 483 10.77 -1.72 18.76
N LEU A 484 9.47 -1.58 18.91
CA LEU A 484 8.88 -0.41 19.55
C LEU A 484 9.05 -0.54 21.07
N GLN A 485 9.83 0.38 21.64
CA GLN A 485 10.04 0.43 23.09
C GLN A 485 8.99 1.33 23.72
N GLU A 486 8.22 0.79 24.63
CA GLU A 486 7.12 1.47 25.30
C GLU A 486 7.29 1.44 26.82
N PRO A 487 8.35 2.05 27.36
CA PRO A 487 8.55 2.08 28.80
C PRO A 487 7.46 2.91 29.47
N LEU A 488 7.03 2.44 30.64
CA LEU A 488 6.12 3.18 31.49
C LEU A 488 6.91 4.19 32.34
N ASP A 489 6.35 5.37 32.51
CA ASP A 489 6.82 6.30 33.54
C ASP A 489 6.64 5.65 34.92
N GLN A 490 7.72 5.58 35.69
CA GLN A 490 7.73 4.83 36.95
C GLN A 490 6.79 5.41 38.00
N LYS A 491 6.46 6.69 37.95
CA LYS A 491 5.60 7.38 38.89
C LYS A 491 4.12 7.28 38.51
N SER A 492 3.80 7.62 37.28
CA SER A 492 2.44 7.68 36.78
C SER A 492 1.90 6.34 36.28
N LYS A 493 2.77 5.35 36.06
CA LYS A 493 2.43 4.07 35.39
C LYS A 493 1.81 4.25 33.99
N LYS A 494 2.01 5.40 33.36
CA LYS A 494 1.59 5.71 32.02
C LYS A 494 2.78 5.59 31.06
N LEU A 495 2.50 5.50 29.78
CA LEU A 495 3.53 5.57 28.73
C LEU A 495 4.32 6.88 28.84
N ASP A 496 5.63 6.82 28.63
CA ASP A 496 6.43 8.03 28.52
C ASP A 496 6.10 8.80 27.22
N SER A 497 6.50 10.07 27.14
CA SER A 497 6.16 10.93 26.00
C SER A 497 6.70 10.43 24.67
N TYR A 498 7.85 9.74 24.65
CA TYR A 498 8.42 9.16 23.44
C TYR A 498 7.64 7.92 22.97
N ALA A 499 7.13 7.12 23.91
CA ALA A 499 6.25 6.00 23.61
C ALA A 499 4.91 6.50 23.01
N ILE A 500 4.34 7.59 23.57
CA ILE A 500 3.14 8.24 23.03
C ILE A 500 3.41 8.74 21.60
N ALA A 501 4.53 9.45 21.38
CA ALA A 501 4.92 9.94 20.05
C ALA A 501 5.05 8.80 19.05
N SER A 502 5.69 7.70 19.45
CA SER A 502 5.87 6.51 18.61
C SER A 502 4.53 5.85 18.30
N ARG A 503 3.67 5.59 19.30
CA ARG A 503 2.34 5.03 19.07
C ARG A 503 1.53 5.85 18.09
N LEU A 504 1.51 7.18 18.29
CA LEU A 504 0.76 8.08 17.42
C LEU A 504 1.29 8.07 15.99
N SER A 505 2.60 8.12 15.79
CA SER A 505 3.21 8.16 14.46
C SER A 505 3.07 6.82 13.72
N TYR A 506 3.27 5.70 14.39
CA TYR A 506 3.06 4.38 13.77
C TYR A 506 1.59 4.09 13.49
N PHE A 507 0.67 4.60 14.30
CA PHE A 507 -0.76 4.49 14.02
C PHE A 507 -1.17 5.29 12.79
N LEU A 508 -0.80 6.57 12.70
CA LEU A 508 -1.29 7.47 11.64
C LEU A 508 -0.40 7.50 10.38
N TRP A 509 0.89 7.20 10.52
CA TRP A 509 1.86 7.29 9.42
C TRP A 509 2.58 5.98 9.14
N SER A 510 2.39 4.93 9.95
CA SER A 510 3.14 3.67 9.88
C SER A 510 4.65 3.89 9.83
N SER A 511 5.16 4.90 10.55
CA SER A 511 6.55 5.34 10.51
C SER A 511 6.95 6.07 11.79
N LEU A 512 8.24 6.42 11.88
CA LEU A 512 8.83 7.12 13.02
C LEU A 512 8.22 8.53 13.23
N PRO A 513 8.28 9.06 14.49
CA PRO A 513 7.90 10.43 14.80
C PRO A 513 8.71 11.45 14.00
N ASP A 514 8.04 12.53 13.58
CA ASP A 514 8.72 13.68 12.99
C ASP A 514 9.36 14.57 14.07
N ARG A 515 10.05 15.62 13.62
CA ARG A 515 10.75 16.55 14.50
C ARG A 515 9.81 17.22 15.50
N GLU A 516 8.60 17.61 15.08
CA GLU A 516 7.64 18.29 15.95
C GLU A 516 7.15 17.38 17.07
N LEU A 517 6.78 16.12 16.74
CA LEU A 517 6.42 15.12 17.76
C LEU A 517 7.57 14.85 18.73
N PHE A 518 8.81 14.83 18.22
CA PHE A 518 9.99 14.60 19.04
C PHE A 518 10.22 15.75 20.03
N GLU A 519 10.13 17.02 19.58
CA GLU A 519 10.26 18.20 20.42
C GLU A 519 9.15 18.30 21.49
N LEU A 520 7.94 17.88 21.15
CA LEU A 520 6.82 17.78 22.11
C LEU A 520 7.04 16.66 23.13
N ALA A 521 7.65 15.55 22.71
CA ALA A 521 8.03 14.46 23.61
C ALA A 521 9.14 14.91 24.58
N ASP A 522 10.19 15.59 24.08
CA ASP A 522 11.26 16.15 24.90
C ASP A 522 10.75 17.10 25.99
N SER A 523 9.75 17.92 25.66
CA SER A 523 9.13 18.87 26.58
C SER A 523 8.03 18.26 27.49
N GLY A 524 7.72 16.96 27.34
CA GLY A 524 6.66 16.27 28.09
C GLY A 524 5.23 16.72 27.76
N LYS A 525 5.04 17.53 26.70
CA LYS A 525 3.73 18.11 26.36
C LYS A 525 2.74 17.15 25.72
N LEU A 526 3.20 16.00 25.24
CA LEU A 526 2.31 14.99 24.61
C LEU A 526 1.37 14.30 25.62
N SER A 527 1.62 14.45 26.92
CA SER A 527 0.70 13.99 27.97
C SER A 527 -0.54 14.88 28.14
N ASP A 528 -0.51 16.12 27.60
CA ASP A 528 -1.66 17.01 27.56
C ASP A 528 -2.63 16.63 26.42
N THR A 529 -3.91 16.43 26.76
CA THR A 529 -4.96 16.02 25.84
C THR A 529 -5.19 17.02 24.70
N THR A 530 -5.05 18.31 24.99
CA THR A 530 -5.24 19.37 23.98
C THR A 530 -4.13 19.31 22.94
N THR A 531 -2.89 19.22 23.41
CA THR A 531 -1.70 19.09 22.55
C THR A 531 -1.78 17.81 21.71
N LEU A 532 -2.14 16.68 22.35
CA LEU A 532 -2.31 15.40 21.63
C LEU A 532 -3.38 15.49 20.54
N SER A 533 -4.53 16.10 20.82
CA SER A 533 -5.60 16.30 19.83
C SER A 533 -5.15 17.17 18.67
N GLN A 534 -4.39 18.25 18.93
CA GLN A 534 -3.83 19.11 17.88
C GLN A 534 -2.86 18.34 16.99
N GLN A 535 -2.02 17.46 17.58
CA GLN A 535 -1.11 16.62 16.78
C GLN A 535 -1.86 15.60 15.93
N VAL A 536 -2.91 14.98 16.45
CA VAL A 536 -3.77 14.10 15.64
C VAL A 536 -4.35 14.81 14.43
N GLU A 537 -4.91 16.02 14.63
CA GLU A 537 -5.46 16.81 13.51
C GLU A 537 -4.37 17.17 12.48
N ARG A 538 -3.20 17.63 12.92
CA ARG A 538 -2.06 17.91 12.05
C ARG A 538 -1.64 16.70 11.25
N MET A 539 -1.48 15.57 11.92
CA MET A 539 -1.00 14.33 11.32
C MET A 539 -1.99 13.73 10.33
N LEU A 540 -3.29 13.87 10.56
CA LEU A 540 -4.33 13.45 9.62
C LEU A 540 -4.35 14.32 8.35
N GLN A 541 -3.89 15.58 8.42
CA GLN A 541 -3.77 16.47 7.26
C GLN A 541 -2.47 16.23 6.46
N ASP A 542 -1.49 15.55 7.04
CA ASP A 542 -0.24 15.20 6.36
C ASP A 542 -0.49 14.08 5.34
N PRO A 543 0.10 14.16 4.12
CA PRO A 543 -0.02 13.09 3.11
C PRO A 543 0.37 11.69 3.61
N LYS A 544 1.26 11.58 4.59
CA LYS A 544 1.63 10.29 5.20
C LYS A 544 0.43 9.56 5.83
N SER A 545 -0.63 10.28 6.19
CA SER A 545 -1.85 9.66 6.74
C SER A 545 -2.60 8.79 5.73
N ASP A 546 -2.28 8.88 4.44
CA ASP A 546 -2.77 7.94 3.43
C ASP A 546 -2.29 6.50 3.73
N ARG A 547 -1.15 6.35 4.41
CA ARG A 547 -0.65 5.03 4.87
C ARG A 547 -1.59 4.40 5.90
N PHE A 548 -2.18 5.22 6.78
CA PHE A 548 -3.24 4.77 7.70
C PHE A 548 -4.49 4.35 6.93
N VAL A 549 -4.97 5.21 6.02
CA VAL A 549 -6.19 4.92 5.24
C VAL A 549 -6.05 3.60 4.49
N LYS A 550 -4.95 3.44 3.75
CA LYS A 550 -4.68 2.22 2.97
C LYS A 550 -4.53 0.99 3.88
N GLY A 551 -3.63 1.04 4.86
CA GLY A 551 -3.38 -0.11 5.73
C GLY A 551 -4.60 -0.52 6.57
N PHE A 552 -5.40 0.44 7.02
CA PHE A 552 -6.62 0.15 7.76
C PHE A 552 -7.71 -0.47 6.87
N LEU A 553 -7.90 0.05 5.67
CA LEU A 553 -8.93 -0.47 4.75
C LEU A 553 -8.52 -1.83 4.16
N ASP A 554 -7.24 -2.03 3.86
CA ASP A 554 -6.72 -3.31 3.41
C ASP A 554 -7.00 -4.40 4.46
N ALA A 555 -6.76 -4.10 5.75
CA ALA A 555 -7.05 -5.02 6.84
C ALA A 555 -8.58 -5.17 7.09
N TRP A 556 -9.29 -4.05 7.29
CA TRP A 556 -10.71 -4.08 7.66
C TRP A 556 -11.62 -4.66 6.59
N LEU A 557 -11.38 -4.29 5.32
CA LEU A 557 -12.24 -4.68 4.19
C LEU A 557 -11.59 -5.78 3.32
N THR A 558 -10.44 -6.30 3.72
CA THR A 558 -9.65 -7.30 2.98
C THR A 558 -9.35 -6.87 1.53
N LEU A 559 -9.10 -5.57 1.31
CA LEU A 559 -8.87 -5.02 -0.03
C LEU A 559 -7.52 -5.44 -0.63
N ASP A 560 -6.57 -5.91 0.17
CA ASP A 560 -5.33 -6.54 -0.27
C ASP A 560 -5.57 -7.80 -1.11
N ASN A 561 -6.71 -8.49 -0.89
CA ASN A 561 -7.16 -9.62 -1.68
C ASN A 561 -7.73 -9.25 -3.06
N LEU A 562 -7.94 -7.95 -3.33
CA LEU A 562 -8.44 -7.49 -4.63
C LEU A 562 -7.42 -7.76 -5.74
N GLY A 563 -7.74 -8.69 -6.62
CA GLY A 563 -6.87 -9.16 -7.71
C GLY A 563 -6.26 -10.54 -7.48
N ASN A 564 -6.34 -11.12 -6.26
CA ASN A 564 -5.87 -12.49 -6.00
C ASN A 564 -6.71 -13.55 -6.72
N THR A 565 -8.00 -13.28 -6.88
CA THR A 565 -8.91 -14.08 -7.70
C THR A 565 -9.46 -13.23 -8.84
N PRO A 566 -8.66 -12.99 -9.91
CA PRO A 566 -9.06 -12.07 -10.97
C PRO A 566 -10.24 -12.65 -11.76
N PRO A 567 -11.19 -11.79 -12.20
CA PRO A 567 -12.34 -12.22 -13.00
C PRO A 567 -11.93 -12.90 -14.31
N ASP A 568 -12.77 -13.82 -14.81
CA ASP A 568 -12.53 -14.49 -16.10
C ASP A 568 -12.38 -13.46 -17.23
N GLN A 569 -11.24 -13.50 -17.91
CA GLN A 569 -10.87 -12.51 -18.93
C GLN A 569 -11.80 -12.50 -20.15
N ASN A 570 -12.46 -13.62 -20.47
CA ASN A 570 -13.39 -13.71 -21.59
C ASN A 570 -14.75 -13.12 -21.25
N ARG A 571 -15.20 -13.31 -20.00
CA ARG A 571 -16.50 -12.81 -19.53
C ARG A 571 -16.43 -11.33 -19.08
N PHE A 572 -15.30 -10.92 -18.51
CA PHE A 572 -15.10 -9.61 -17.86
C PHE A 572 -13.90 -8.86 -18.45
N SER A 573 -13.80 -8.81 -19.78
CA SER A 573 -12.67 -8.15 -20.47
C SER A 573 -12.48 -6.69 -20.07
N GLU A 574 -13.56 -5.97 -19.72
CA GLU A 574 -13.51 -4.58 -19.29
C GLU A 574 -12.74 -4.37 -17.97
N TYR A 575 -12.75 -5.38 -17.09
CA TYR A 575 -11.96 -5.34 -15.85
C TYR A 575 -10.47 -5.10 -16.12
N TYR A 576 -9.96 -5.70 -17.19
CA TYR A 576 -8.54 -5.59 -17.59
C TYR A 576 -8.28 -4.36 -18.45
N ILE A 577 -9.16 -4.08 -19.41
CA ILE A 577 -9.02 -2.95 -20.37
C ILE A 577 -9.04 -1.61 -19.62
N ASP A 578 -9.91 -1.47 -18.64
CA ASP A 578 -10.13 -0.24 -17.89
C ASP A 578 -9.36 -0.18 -16.57
N ASP A 579 -8.49 -1.16 -16.26
CA ASP A 579 -7.78 -1.32 -14.98
C ASP A 579 -8.70 -1.13 -13.76
N LEU A 580 -9.84 -1.81 -13.79
CA LEU A 580 -10.88 -1.63 -12.78
C LEU A 580 -10.42 -2.01 -11.37
N ALA A 581 -9.46 -2.91 -11.21
CA ALA A 581 -8.94 -3.29 -9.90
C ALA A 581 -8.38 -2.08 -9.15
N THR A 582 -7.53 -1.30 -9.82
CA THR A 582 -6.97 -0.06 -9.26
C THR A 582 -8.06 0.96 -9.00
N ALA A 583 -8.97 1.17 -9.96
CA ALA A 583 -10.05 2.13 -9.83
C ALA A 583 -11.01 1.80 -8.67
N MET A 584 -11.37 0.52 -8.48
CA MET A 584 -12.21 0.02 -7.39
C MET A 584 -11.58 0.23 -6.02
N ARG A 585 -10.27 -0.03 -5.88
CA ARG A 585 -9.55 0.21 -4.63
C ARG A 585 -9.48 1.69 -4.30
N GLU A 586 -9.14 2.53 -5.26
CA GLU A 586 -9.07 3.98 -5.07
C GLU A 586 -10.43 4.61 -4.77
N GLU A 587 -11.55 4.11 -5.34
CA GLU A 587 -12.90 4.53 -4.95
C GLU A 587 -13.09 4.42 -3.44
N THR A 588 -12.75 3.26 -2.87
CA THR A 588 -12.93 2.97 -1.45
C THR A 588 -12.02 3.83 -0.58
N HIS A 589 -10.75 4.00 -0.98
CA HIS A 589 -9.79 4.86 -0.28
C HIS A 589 -10.27 6.33 -0.25
N ILE A 590 -10.67 6.88 -1.39
CA ILE A 590 -11.14 8.26 -1.51
C ILE A 590 -12.45 8.46 -0.73
N PHE A 591 -13.36 7.48 -0.77
CA PHE A 591 -14.63 7.54 -0.04
C PHE A 591 -14.39 7.58 1.48
N PHE A 592 -13.53 6.70 2.00
CA PHE A 592 -13.14 6.69 3.41
C PHE A 592 -12.44 8.00 3.79
N ARG A 593 -11.48 8.44 2.98
CA ARG A 593 -10.75 9.69 3.20
C ARG A 593 -11.70 10.89 3.27
N HIS A 594 -12.70 10.95 2.40
CA HIS A 594 -13.69 12.01 2.41
C HIS A 594 -14.50 12.04 3.72
N ILE A 595 -14.94 10.88 4.23
CA ILE A 595 -15.65 10.78 5.51
C ILE A 595 -14.75 11.23 6.66
N LEU A 596 -13.49 10.81 6.65
CA LEU A 596 -12.50 11.18 7.65
C LEU A 596 -12.22 12.69 7.64
N ASP A 597 -11.92 13.28 6.49
CA ASP A 597 -11.55 14.70 6.34
C ASP A 597 -12.68 15.64 6.68
N LYS A 598 -13.93 15.25 6.34
CA LYS A 598 -15.13 16.03 6.63
C LYS A 598 -15.73 15.72 7.98
N ASN A 599 -15.14 14.78 8.73
CA ASN A 599 -15.65 14.32 10.03
C ASN A 599 -17.14 13.93 9.98
N LEU A 600 -17.53 13.21 8.92
CA LEU A 600 -18.92 12.80 8.70
C LEU A 600 -19.29 11.66 9.67
N PRO A 601 -20.60 11.46 9.95
CA PRO A 601 -21.06 10.33 10.76
C PRO A 601 -20.63 8.98 10.17
N THR A 602 -20.38 7.99 11.02
CA THR A 602 -20.05 6.62 10.57
C THR A 602 -21.18 5.94 9.79
N SER A 603 -22.42 6.37 10.00
CA SER A 603 -23.57 5.93 9.20
C SER A 603 -23.42 6.18 7.70
N GLU A 604 -22.61 7.19 7.30
CA GLU A 604 -22.28 7.44 5.88
C GLU A 604 -21.66 6.25 5.16
N PHE A 605 -20.97 5.37 5.90
CA PHE A 605 -20.45 4.13 5.30
C PHE A 605 -21.55 3.24 4.71
N LEU A 606 -22.74 3.29 5.26
CA LEU A 606 -23.88 2.48 4.81
C LEU A 606 -24.91 3.29 4.02
N THR A 607 -25.11 4.56 4.40
CA THR A 607 -26.27 5.36 3.92
C THR A 607 -25.90 6.45 2.91
N ALA A 608 -24.60 6.58 2.53
CA ALA A 608 -24.18 7.60 1.58
C ALA A 608 -24.87 7.43 0.21
N GLU A 609 -25.46 8.49 -0.29
CA GLU A 609 -26.04 8.58 -1.64
C GLU A 609 -25.04 9.16 -2.65
N TYR A 610 -23.76 8.90 -2.45
CA TYR A 610 -22.67 9.30 -3.34
C TYR A 610 -21.54 8.29 -3.31
N SER A 611 -20.72 8.30 -4.37
CA SER A 611 -19.42 7.65 -4.41
C SER A 611 -18.42 8.51 -5.18
N PHE A 612 -17.18 8.02 -5.32
CA PHE A 612 -16.13 8.66 -6.09
C PHE A 612 -15.75 7.77 -7.27
N MET A 613 -15.80 8.31 -8.47
CA MET A 613 -15.63 7.54 -9.69
C MET A 613 -14.69 8.24 -10.66
N ASN A 614 -13.84 7.47 -11.29
CA ASN A 614 -13.17 7.86 -12.53
C ASN A 614 -14.03 7.43 -13.74
N SER A 615 -13.57 7.71 -14.96
CA SER A 615 -14.31 7.37 -16.17
C SER A 615 -14.54 5.86 -16.35
N ALA A 616 -13.61 5.03 -15.90
CA ALA A 616 -13.71 3.57 -15.97
C ALA A 616 -14.80 3.03 -15.04
N LEU A 617 -14.83 3.46 -13.79
CA LEU A 617 -15.87 3.09 -12.83
C LEU A 617 -17.25 3.60 -13.22
N ALA A 618 -17.34 4.82 -13.73
CA ALA A 618 -18.62 5.37 -14.20
C ALA A 618 -19.24 4.49 -15.31
N ARG A 619 -18.42 4.03 -16.27
CA ARG A 619 -18.85 3.06 -17.30
C ARG A 619 -19.23 1.72 -16.68
N HIS A 620 -18.40 1.17 -15.81
CA HIS A 620 -18.66 -0.10 -15.13
C HIS A 620 -19.98 -0.08 -14.34
N TYR A 621 -20.26 1.02 -13.67
CA TYR A 621 -21.51 1.23 -12.93
C TYR A 621 -22.70 1.62 -13.84
N ARG A 622 -22.47 1.80 -15.13
CA ARG A 622 -23.47 2.27 -16.11
C ARG A 622 -24.07 3.62 -15.72
N MET A 623 -23.23 4.52 -15.16
CA MET A 623 -23.59 5.88 -14.87
C MET A 623 -23.50 6.70 -16.16
N ASP A 624 -24.57 7.38 -16.53
CA ASP A 624 -24.59 8.27 -17.68
C ASP A 624 -23.92 9.61 -17.35
N LEU A 625 -22.59 9.60 -17.40
CA LEU A 625 -21.75 10.77 -17.12
C LEU A 625 -20.98 11.16 -18.39
N PRO A 626 -21.12 12.41 -18.88
CA PRO A 626 -20.37 12.85 -20.05
C PRO A 626 -18.87 12.90 -19.75
N ASN A 627 -18.05 12.43 -20.68
CA ASN A 627 -16.59 12.31 -20.53
C ASN A 627 -15.89 13.63 -20.17
N ASN A 628 -16.45 14.79 -20.57
CA ASN A 628 -15.88 16.09 -20.26
C ASN A 628 -16.00 16.50 -18.76
N ARG A 629 -16.69 15.72 -17.91
CA ARG A 629 -16.70 15.93 -16.46
C ARG A 629 -15.38 15.53 -15.81
N PHE A 630 -14.61 14.63 -16.43
CA PHE A 630 -13.34 14.16 -15.92
C PHE A 630 -12.19 15.01 -16.48
N LYS A 631 -11.29 15.49 -15.61
CA LYS A 631 -10.07 16.21 -16.04
C LYS A 631 -9.13 15.31 -16.85
N SER A 632 -9.07 14.05 -16.46
CA SER A 632 -8.43 12.95 -17.17
C SER A 632 -9.22 11.66 -16.91
N PRO A 633 -9.07 10.60 -17.71
CA PRO A 633 -9.76 9.33 -17.48
C PRO A 633 -9.57 8.73 -16.08
N ASP A 634 -8.41 8.99 -15.47
CA ASP A 634 -8.07 8.48 -14.13
C ASP A 634 -8.47 9.44 -12.99
N SER A 635 -8.92 10.66 -13.30
CA SER A 635 -9.34 11.60 -12.27
C SER A 635 -10.66 11.18 -11.65
N PHE A 636 -10.71 11.16 -10.31
CA PHE A 636 -11.93 10.85 -9.56
C PHE A 636 -12.76 12.10 -9.32
N ILE A 637 -14.07 11.96 -9.44
CA ILE A 637 -15.04 12.98 -9.10
C ILE A 637 -16.10 12.41 -8.16
N LYS A 638 -16.66 13.26 -7.30
CA LYS A 638 -17.80 12.89 -6.46
C LYS A 638 -19.07 12.84 -7.32
N VAL A 639 -19.75 11.70 -7.31
CA VAL A 639 -20.95 11.40 -8.09
C VAL A 639 -22.11 11.10 -7.16
N ASN A 640 -23.27 11.71 -7.40
CA ASN A 640 -24.50 11.36 -6.70
C ASN A 640 -25.00 9.99 -7.19
N THR A 641 -25.34 9.11 -6.26
CA THR A 641 -25.83 7.74 -6.53
C THR A 641 -27.28 7.54 -6.07
N ASN A 642 -28.00 8.61 -5.75
CA ASN A 642 -29.40 8.51 -5.34
C ASN A 642 -30.23 7.79 -6.42
N GLY A 643 -31.01 6.80 -5.99
CA GLY A 643 -31.78 5.94 -6.92
C GLY A 643 -30.96 4.89 -7.66
N HIS A 644 -29.65 4.78 -7.39
CA HIS A 644 -28.76 3.79 -7.96
C HIS A 644 -28.19 2.87 -6.87
N PRO A 645 -28.00 1.55 -7.09
CA PRO A 645 -27.57 0.59 -6.05
C PRO A 645 -26.05 0.67 -5.76
N ARG A 646 -25.45 1.86 -5.84
CA ARG A 646 -24.00 2.07 -5.70
C ARG A 646 -23.65 3.11 -4.63
N GLY A 647 -24.52 3.30 -3.64
CA GLY A 647 -24.24 4.12 -2.47
C GLY A 647 -23.59 3.34 -1.33
N GLY A 648 -22.79 4.01 -0.50
CA GLY A 648 -22.11 3.42 0.64
C GLY A 648 -21.08 2.34 0.28
N LEU A 649 -20.40 1.79 1.28
CA LEU A 649 -19.37 0.76 1.08
C LEU A 649 -19.92 -0.51 0.42
N LEU A 650 -21.09 -0.98 0.87
CA LEU A 650 -21.70 -2.21 0.37
C LEU A 650 -22.10 -2.12 -1.11
N GLY A 651 -22.23 -0.91 -1.65
CA GLY A 651 -22.48 -0.67 -3.06
C GLY A 651 -21.24 -0.64 -3.94
N GLN A 652 -20.03 -0.58 -3.37
CA GLN A 652 -18.79 -0.42 -4.12
C GLN A 652 -18.32 -1.73 -4.77
N ALA A 653 -17.75 -1.60 -5.96
CA ALA A 653 -17.29 -2.76 -6.73
C ALA A 653 -16.09 -3.46 -6.10
N SER A 654 -15.26 -2.78 -5.32
CA SER A 654 -14.18 -3.39 -4.53
C SER A 654 -14.74 -4.49 -3.62
N ILE A 655 -15.76 -4.18 -2.82
CA ILE A 655 -16.41 -5.12 -1.89
C ILE A 655 -17.05 -6.29 -2.65
N HIS A 656 -17.74 -5.99 -3.74
CA HIS A 656 -18.35 -7.03 -4.56
C HIS A 656 -17.32 -7.97 -5.19
N THR A 657 -16.14 -7.45 -5.53
CA THR A 657 -15.07 -8.23 -6.20
C THR A 657 -14.28 -9.08 -5.19
N VAL A 658 -13.89 -8.55 -4.03
CA VAL A 658 -13.16 -9.34 -3.02
C VAL A 658 -14.03 -10.46 -2.42
N THR A 659 -15.36 -10.32 -2.46
CA THR A 659 -16.32 -11.32 -1.99
C THR A 659 -16.88 -12.22 -3.10
N ALA A 660 -16.22 -12.28 -4.28
CA ALA A 660 -16.58 -13.09 -5.42
C ALA A 660 -15.50 -14.14 -5.72
N ASN A 661 -15.81 -15.14 -6.56
CA ASN A 661 -14.89 -16.20 -6.94
C ASN A 661 -14.24 -16.00 -8.33
N GLY A 662 -14.35 -14.81 -8.90
CA GLY A 662 -13.82 -14.47 -10.24
C GLY A 662 -14.71 -14.88 -11.43
N VAL A 663 -15.71 -15.70 -11.23
CA VAL A 663 -16.66 -16.15 -12.27
C VAL A 663 -18.08 -15.72 -11.94
N ASP A 664 -18.51 -15.95 -10.70
CA ASP A 664 -19.84 -15.66 -10.21
C ASP A 664 -19.79 -15.02 -8.83
N THR A 665 -20.87 -14.34 -8.45
CA THR A 665 -21.03 -13.83 -7.09
C THR A 665 -21.20 -14.98 -6.08
N SER A 666 -20.66 -14.82 -4.88
CA SER A 666 -20.79 -15.80 -3.80
C SER A 666 -21.56 -15.21 -2.62
N PRO A 667 -22.86 -15.49 -2.48
CA PRO A 667 -23.65 -14.99 -1.34
C PRO A 667 -23.09 -15.48 0.01
N ILE A 668 -22.53 -16.70 0.05
CA ILE A 668 -21.95 -17.30 1.27
C ILE A 668 -20.69 -16.54 1.68
N ILE A 669 -19.73 -16.34 0.76
CA ILE A 669 -18.49 -15.60 1.06
C ILE A 669 -18.85 -14.17 1.50
N ARG A 670 -19.81 -13.53 0.84
CA ARG A 670 -20.27 -12.18 1.21
C ARG A 670 -20.95 -12.14 2.56
N GLY A 671 -21.74 -13.16 2.91
CA GLY A 671 -22.35 -13.29 4.24
C GLY A 671 -21.29 -13.42 5.33
N VAL A 672 -20.29 -14.31 5.15
CA VAL A 672 -19.18 -14.49 6.08
C VAL A 672 -18.36 -13.20 6.21
N TRP A 673 -18.13 -12.47 5.10
CA TRP A 673 -17.40 -11.20 5.12
C TRP A 673 -18.16 -10.09 5.88
N LEU A 674 -19.51 -10.12 5.88
CA LEU A 674 -20.35 -9.16 6.62
C LEU A 674 -20.37 -9.43 8.14
N LEU A 675 -20.25 -10.70 8.56
CA LEU A 675 -20.21 -11.10 9.98
C LEU A 675 -18.84 -10.82 10.60
#